data_c13b8a04998f85dfbd6a1d33393e1ffd
#
_entry.id   c13b8a04998f85dfbd6a1d33393e1ffd
#
_cell.length_a   1.000
_cell.length_b   1.000
_cell.length_c   1.000
_cell.angle_alpha   90.00
_cell.angle_beta   90.00
_cell.angle_gamma   90.00
#
_symmetry.space_group_name_H-M   'P 1'
#
loop_
_entity.id
_entity.type
_entity.pdbx_description
1 polymer ?
#
loop_
_entity_poly.entity_id
_entity_poly.type
_entity_poly.pdbx_seq_one_letter_code
_entity_poly.pdbx_strand_id
1 'polypeptide(L)'
;MWNRTALLLLVALAQIALAQSSSNPEGNPGIELTRRALSSRVEQIERANDLHAFGTQESWSLAQETLRRQLAEMLGLPPLESRPSQLHAVTTGTLEHEDLIVEKIHFQSSPGLYVTGNLYRPKQIDKPLPAILYVCGHGQVKENGVSLGNKTHYQHHPAWFARQGYVAMAIDTIQLGEIEGIHHGLYRFNRWDWPSRGYTPAGVETWNAIRAVDYLVTRPEVDASKIGITGRSGGGAYSWYAAAIDPRIRVAVPVAGVTDLRDQIIDQVVRGHCDCMFFNNRYGWDYTTLCAMVHPRALLIGNTDEDPIFPLRGVFRVQQQLRTLYALEPKSNLGIQWTTGGHEDTQELQLGCFVWFDRHLLGTQRKLQRIAEPLFAKADLKVFESLPADQRVTDVQDWFVPIAASAFGTEAQLPVDRASWDLRCEAIRLEISQAVHGRLPSFPSDKQSAGALETAQEAQALGASRAIPTARSPKMRLELTEAQDRGAQGVRVSRDDWEVTQLECRSDSIPCSTLLRIRAWGHDESIDPSVQIVLADESLWRAWTITTDPRSLESQGVGGDGLVKGQILGEAWRTLLAQAAANQTTYLVFPEGRGPWAWDPTDKIGLHWRRSYLLAGWSLEGRQVAGIASSIEAVLAEHRVDRCRLKAGAQMSVHALHAALLSPDKIESLELHSLDPEAYSKGFVLIGILRFCELQDVLAAVSSRIPTKLRNAASYRKLPLFEHLENRLSLEPLASTGP
;
A
#
# COMPACT_ATOMS: atom_id res chain seq x y z
N MET A 1 -33.89 17.95 -48.17
CA MET A 1 -32.66 17.21 -48.57
C MET A 1 -31.51 17.67 -47.65
N TRP A 2 -31.32 17.00 -46.56
CA TRP A 2 -30.18 17.24 -45.69
C TRP A 2 -28.94 16.57 -46.28
N ASN A 3 -27.90 17.35 -46.42
CA ASN A 3 -26.64 16.95 -47.07
C ASN A 3 -25.98 15.82 -46.27
N ARG A 4 -25.66 14.68 -46.93
CA ARG A 4 -24.97 13.53 -46.33
C ARG A 4 -23.71 13.90 -45.54
N THR A 5 -23.08 15.00 -45.93
CA THR A 5 -21.89 15.55 -45.23
C THR A 5 -22.25 16.12 -43.85
N ALA A 6 -23.43 16.72 -43.66
CA ALA A 6 -23.86 17.25 -42.36
C ALA A 6 -24.23 16.11 -41.39
N LEU A 7 -24.77 15.01 -41.91
CA LEU A 7 -25.06 13.82 -41.09
C LEU A 7 -23.79 13.10 -40.65
N LEU A 8 -22.79 13.02 -41.54
CA LEU A 8 -21.48 12.45 -41.19
C LEU A 8 -20.70 13.31 -40.15
N LEU A 9 -20.87 14.65 -40.25
CA LEU A 9 -20.27 15.56 -39.25
C LEU A 9 -20.95 15.46 -37.88
N LEU A 10 -22.30 15.28 -37.86
CA LEU A 10 -23.08 15.06 -36.63
C LEU A 10 -22.74 13.71 -35.98
N VAL A 11 -22.55 12.66 -36.78
CA VAL A 11 -22.14 11.34 -36.31
C VAL A 11 -20.68 11.38 -35.75
N ALA A 12 -19.79 12.08 -36.47
CA ALA A 12 -18.40 12.26 -35.99
C ALA A 12 -18.35 13.12 -34.72
N LEU A 13 -19.14 14.16 -34.61
CA LEU A 13 -19.26 14.98 -33.39
C LEU A 13 -19.92 14.22 -32.24
N ALA A 14 -20.90 13.35 -32.52
CA ALA A 14 -21.49 12.45 -31.53
C ALA A 14 -20.47 11.38 -31.05
N GLN A 15 -19.65 10.84 -31.96
CA GLN A 15 -18.56 9.90 -31.61
C GLN A 15 -17.44 10.58 -30.81
N ILE A 16 -17.12 11.83 -31.15
CA ILE A 16 -16.15 12.64 -30.36
C ILE A 16 -16.75 12.99 -28.99
N ALA A 17 -18.04 13.31 -28.90
CA ALA A 17 -18.69 13.57 -27.62
C ALA A 17 -18.83 12.29 -26.76
N LEU A 18 -19.06 11.14 -27.35
CA LEU A 18 -19.06 9.83 -26.67
C LEU A 18 -17.66 9.39 -26.27
N ALA A 19 -16.66 9.64 -27.10
CA ALA A 19 -15.25 9.42 -26.74
C ALA A 19 -14.78 10.41 -25.65
N GLN A 20 -15.30 11.64 -25.64
CA GLN A 20 -15.02 12.62 -24.59
C GLN A 20 -15.82 12.36 -23.29
N SER A 21 -17.00 11.75 -23.34
CA SER A 21 -17.73 11.33 -22.13
C SER A 21 -17.11 10.10 -21.48
N SER A 22 -16.40 9.26 -22.24
CA SER A 22 -15.58 8.17 -21.69
C SER A 22 -14.21 8.63 -21.20
N SER A 23 -13.83 9.90 -21.44
CA SER A 23 -12.52 10.47 -21.10
C SER A 23 -12.55 11.44 -19.92
N ASN A 24 -13.66 11.60 -19.19
CA ASN A 24 -13.64 12.26 -17.89
C ASN A 24 -13.57 11.19 -16.78
N PRO A 25 -12.37 10.82 -16.32
CA PRO A 25 -12.19 9.75 -15.35
C PRO A 25 -12.86 10.06 -14.00
N GLU A 26 -13.08 11.34 -13.68
CA GLU A 26 -13.75 11.76 -12.45
C GLU A 26 -15.27 11.50 -12.47
N GLY A 27 -15.86 11.29 -13.65
CA GLY A 27 -17.25 10.88 -13.84
C GLY A 27 -17.46 9.36 -13.97
N ASN A 28 -16.42 8.54 -13.84
CA ASN A 28 -16.52 7.09 -13.96
C ASN A 28 -17.24 6.49 -12.75
N PRO A 29 -18.36 5.75 -12.94
CA PRO A 29 -19.11 5.16 -11.82
C PRO A 29 -18.30 4.20 -10.95
N GLY A 30 -17.33 3.48 -11.52
CA GLY A 30 -16.45 2.58 -10.78
C GLY A 30 -15.50 3.34 -9.85
N ILE A 31 -14.96 4.48 -10.30
CA ILE A 31 -14.17 5.37 -9.45
C ILE A 31 -15.01 5.95 -8.31
N GLU A 32 -16.25 6.33 -8.59
CA GLU A 32 -17.16 6.83 -7.54
C GLU A 32 -17.47 5.74 -6.48
N LEU A 33 -17.65 4.49 -6.89
CA LEU A 33 -17.78 3.37 -5.95
C LEU A 33 -16.52 3.15 -5.14
N THR A 34 -15.35 3.17 -5.79
CA THR A 34 -14.04 3.11 -5.12
C THR A 34 -13.90 4.21 -4.08
N ARG A 35 -14.26 5.45 -4.43
CA ARG A 35 -14.23 6.60 -3.52
C ARG A 35 -15.12 6.37 -2.30
N ARG A 36 -16.35 5.85 -2.48
CA ARG A 36 -17.27 5.55 -1.36
C ARG A 36 -16.74 4.44 -0.45
N ALA A 37 -16.20 3.37 -1.04
CA ALA A 37 -15.61 2.27 -0.26
C ALA A 37 -14.43 2.76 0.58
N LEU A 38 -13.53 3.55 -0.02
CA LEU A 38 -12.39 4.14 0.67
C LEU A 38 -12.82 5.17 1.73
N SER A 39 -13.87 5.97 1.47
CA SER A 39 -14.42 6.91 2.47
C SER A 39 -14.91 6.17 3.72
N SER A 40 -15.69 5.11 3.53
CA SER A 40 -16.15 4.26 4.66
C SER A 40 -14.97 3.64 5.41
N ARG A 41 -13.93 3.22 4.70
CA ARG A 41 -12.72 2.64 5.30
C ARG A 41 -11.93 3.68 6.09
N VAL A 42 -11.76 4.89 5.58
CA VAL A 42 -11.12 6.00 6.29
C VAL A 42 -11.84 6.30 7.59
N GLU A 43 -13.19 6.37 7.59
CA GLU A 43 -13.96 6.56 8.82
C GLU A 43 -13.77 5.41 9.84
N GLN A 44 -13.62 4.16 9.37
CA GLN A 44 -13.32 3.03 10.26
C GLN A 44 -11.92 3.19 10.88
N ILE A 45 -10.94 3.59 10.07
CA ILE A 45 -9.56 3.81 10.52
C ILE A 45 -9.52 4.99 11.51
N GLU A 46 -10.15 6.11 11.21
CA GLU A 46 -10.23 7.27 12.12
C GLU A 46 -10.80 6.88 13.50
N ARG A 47 -11.91 6.14 13.51
CA ARG A 47 -12.50 5.65 14.77
C ARG A 47 -11.59 4.70 15.53
N ALA A 48 -10.89 3.81 14.82
CA ALA A 48 -9.98 2.85 15.43
C ALA A 48 -8.66 3.47 15.91
N ASN A 49 -8.31 4.65 15.40
CA ASN A 49 -7.09 5.40 15.77
C ASN A 49 -7.40 6.58 16.72
N ASP A 50 -8.56 6.62 17.35
CA ASP A 50 -8.93 7.69 18.27
C ASP A 50 -8.07 7.65 19.55
N LEU A 51 -7.21 8.64 19.72
CA LEU A 51 -6.29 8.74 20.87
C LEU A 51 -7.01 9.01 22.20
N HIS A 52 -8.29 9.37 22.20
CA HIS A 52 -9.09 9.46 23.42
C HIS A 52 -9.27 8.10 24.14
N ALA A 53 -9.02 6.99 23.44
CA ALA A 53 -9.01 5.66 24.03
C ALA A 53 -7.93 5.48 25.12
N PHE A 54 -6.90 6.32 25.12
CA PHE A 54 -5.82 6.28 26.12
C PHE A 54 -6.10 7.27 27.23
N GLY A 55 -6.68 6.77 28.34
CA GLY A 55 -7.01 7.60 29.50
C GLY A 55 -5.81 7.91 30.42
N THR A 56 -4.69 7.20 30.30
CA THR A 56 -3.50 7.36 31.16
C THR A 56 -2.21 7.21 30.36
N GLN A 57 -1.12 7.76 30.93
CA GLN A 57 0.23 7.63 30.36
C GLN A 57 0.70 6.16 30.33
N GLU A 58 0.34 5.35 31.33
CA GLU A 58 0.69 3.94 31.37
C GLU A 58 0.05 3.15 30.23
N SER A 59 -1.26 3.39 29.97
CA SER A 59 -1.96 2.71 28.87
C SER A 59 -1.35 3.02 27.51
N TRP A 60 -0.94 4.28 27.28
CA TRP A 60 -0.21 4.67 26.08
C TRP A 60 1.17 4.04 25.99
N SER A 61 1.96 4.10 27.07
CA SER A 61 3.32 3.54 27.09
C SER A 61 3.35 2.04 26.80
N LEU A 62 2.35 1.31 27.30
CA LEU A 62 2.18 -0.12 27.01
C LEU A 62 1.86 -0.37 25.52
N ALA A 63 0.96 0.43 24.93
CA ALA A 63 0.64 0.32 23.52
C ALA A 63 1.80 0.70 22.61
N GLN A 64 2.60 1.71 23.02
CA GLN A 64 3.66 2.30 22.20
C GLN A 64 4.74 1.29 21.77
N GLU A 65 5.08 0.31 22.62
CA GLU A 65 6.04 -0.74 22.25
C GLU A 65 5.52 -1.63 21.12
N THR A 66 4.28 -2.05 21.22
CA THR A 66 3.63 -2.84 20.15
C THR A 66 3.48 -2.04 18.85
N LEU A 67 3.07 -0.77 18.97
CA LEU A 67 2.96 0.13 17.83
C LEU A 67 4.31 0.36 17.15
N ARG A 68 5.40 0.47 17.92
CA ARG A 68 6.76 0.62 17.35
C ARG A 68 7.16 -0.59 16.51
N ARG A 69 6.86 -1.81 16.98
CA ARG A 69 7.09 -3.05 16.20
C ARG A 69 6.24 -3.08 14.94
N GLN A 70 4.96 -2.71 15.02
CA GLN A 70 4.07 -2.62 13.86
C GLN A 70 4.59 -1.61 12.83
N LEU A 71 5.05 -0.43 13.28
CA LEU A 71 5.62 0.58 12.37
C LEU A 71 6.90 0.07 11.69
N ALA A 72 7.80 -0.56 12.45
CA ALA A 72 9.01 -1.16 11.89
C ALA A 72 8.68 -2.21 10.81
N GLU A 73 7.65 -3.04 11.05
CA GLU A 73 7.17 -4.00 10.06
C GLU A 73 6.58 -3.31 8.82
N MET A 74 5.72 -2.29 9.00
CA MET A 74 5.10 -1.54 7.91
C MET A 74 6.11 -0.76 7.06
N LEU A 75 7.23 -0.36 7.65
CA LEU A 75 8.37 0.26 6.97
C LEU A 75 9.32 -0.77 6.34
N GLY A 76 9.14 -2.06 6.60
CA GLY A 76 10.04 -3.11 6.12
C GLY A 76 11.44 -3.02 6.73
N LEU A 77 11.59 -2.49 7.95
CA LEU A 77 12.88 -2.35 8.60
C LEU A 77 13.49 -3.72 8.94
N PRO A 78 14.82 -3.87 8.81
CA PRO A 78 15.52 -4.97 9.45
C PRO A 78 15.33 -4.91 10.98
N PRO A 79 15.45 -6.05 11.68
CA PRO A 79 15.45 -6.04 13.15
C PRO A 79 16.48 -5.05 13.69
N LEU A 80 16.06 -4.15 14.60
CA LEU A 80 16.92 -3.07 15.09
C LEU A 80 18.15 -3.61 15.85
N GLU A 81 18.03 -4.76 16.47
CA GLU A 81 19.11 -5.49 17.14
C GLU A 81 20.14 -6.09 16.17
N SER A 82 19.77 -6.30 14.92
CA SER A 82 20.66 -6.82 13.86
C SER A 82 21.50 -5.73 13.18
N ARG A 83 21.44 -4.49 13.66
CA ARG A 83 22.20 -3.36 13.09
C ARG A 83 23.70 -3.67 13.08
N PRO A 84 24.39 -3.48 11.93
CA PRO A 84 25.83 -3.61 11.88
C PRO A 84 26.49 -2.67 12.91
N SER A 85 27.42 -3.19 13.70
CA SER A 85 28.13 -2.39 14.72
C SER A 85 29.04 -1.32 14.10
N GLN A 86 29.58 -1.59 12.92
CA GLN A 86 30.46 -0.69 12.18
C GLN A 86 29.70 0.06 11.09
N LEU A 87 29.92 1.37 11.02
CA LEU A 87 29.34 2.25 10.01
C LEU A 87 30.26 2.47 8.81
N HIS A 88 31.54 2.08 8.91
CA HIS A 88 32.56 2.37 7.89
C HIS A 88 32.54 3.84 7.46
N ALA A 89 32.42 4.74 8.44
CA ALA A 89 32.32 6.17 8.18
C ALA A 89 33.67 6.74 7.71
N VAL A 90 33.64 7.57 6.68
CA VAL A 90 34.80 8.22 6.07
C VAL A 90 34.52 9.70 5.88
N THR A 91 35.45 10.56 6.30
CA THR A 91 35.48 11.98 5.91
C THR A 91 36.32 12.12 4.64
N THR A 92 35.67 12.48 3.53
CA THR A 92 36.34 12.61 2.21
C THR A 92 36.95 14.00 1.99
N GLY A 93 36.58 14.96 2.81
CA GLY A 93 37.12 16.31 2.74
C GLY A 93 36.50 17.22 3.79
N THR A 94 37.14 18.36 4.00
CA THR A 94 36.71 19.38 4.97
C THR A 94 36.72 20.75 4.32
N LEU A 95 35.67 21.53 4.61
CA LEU A 95 35.57 22.94 4.21
C LEU A 95 35.56 23.78 5.48
N GLU A 96 36.20 24.94 5.40
CA GLU A 96 36.21 25.91 6.49
C GLU A 96 35.48 27.20 6.08
N HIS A 97 34.69 27.70 6.99
CA HIS A 97 34.12 29.04 6.96
C HIS A 97 34.63 29.84 8.18
N GLU A 98 34.35 31.11 8.28
CA GLU A 98 34.82 31.99 9.36
C GLU A 98 34.68 31.35 10.77
N ASP A 99 33.51 30.79 11.05
CA ASP A 99 33.07 30.36 12.39
C ASP A 99 32.75 28.87 12.50
N LEU A 100 32.74 28.14 11.37
CA LEU A 100 32.38 26.73 11.33
C LEU A 100 33.26 25.89 10.42
N ILE A 101 33.17 24.57 10.60
CA ILE A 101 33.79 23.53 9.77
C ILE A 101 32.68 22.65 9.21
N VAL A 102 32.82 22.24 7.95
CA VAL A 102 31.95 21.26 7.28
C VAL A 102 32.80 20.05 6.91
N GLU A 103 32.42 18.89 7.42
CA GLU A 103 33.01 17.60 7.05
C GLU A 103 32.13 16.93 6.01
N LYS A 104 32.69 16.57 4.84
CA LYS A 104 32.04 15.78 3.80
C LYS A 104 32.17 14.32 4.18
N ILE A 105 31.09 13.65 4.49
CA ILE A 105 31.14 12.29 5.03
C ILE A 105 30.25 11.34 4.25
N HIS A 106 30.65 10.10 4.26
CA HIS A 106 29.76 8.99 3.97
C HIS A 106 29.91 7.90 5.02
N PHE A 107 28.88 7.10 5.18
CA PHE A 107 28.91 5.87 5.97
C PHE A 107 28.01 4.82 5.34
N GLN A 108 28.14 3.57 5.77
CA GLN A 108 27.26 2.49 5.33
C GLN A 108 26.21 2.20 6.40
N SER A 109 24.95 2.41 6.09
CA SER A 109 23.82 2.09 6.99
C SER A 109 23.56 0.58 7.04
N SER A 110 23.85 -0.12 5.96
CA SER A 110 24.02 -1.57 5.80
C SER A 110 25.14 -1.82 4.78
N PRO A 111 25.69 -3.02 4.65
CA PRO A 111 26.76 -3.29 3.68
C PRO A 111 26.32 -2.90 2.24
N GLY A 112 27.08 -1.99 1.62
CA GLY A 112 26.79 -1.40 0.31
C GLY A 112 25.70 -0.32 0.28
N LEU A 113 24.99 -0.08 1.39
CA LEU A 113 24.00 1.00 1.49
C LEU A 113 24.67 2.28 2.00
N TYR A 114 25.27 3.02 1.08
CA TYR A 114 25.98 4.25 1.37
C TYR A 114 25.02 5.42 1.63
N VAL A 115 25.27 6.15 2.70
CA VAL A 115 24.61 7.42 3.04
C VAL A 115 25.64 8.53 2.95
N THR A 116 25.38 9.53 2.11
CA THR A 116 26.20 10.74 1.99
C THR A 116 25.63 11.86 2.82
N GLY A 117 26.50 12.61 3.48
CA GLY A 117 26.11 13.70 4.35
C GLY A 117 27.17 14.80 4.48
N ASN A 118 26.74 15.95 4.96
CA ASN A 118 27.60 17.03 5.37
C ASN A 118 27.37 17.33 6.84
N LEU A 119 28.42 17.21 7.67
CA LEU A 119 28.38 17.51 9.09
C LEU A 119 28.99 18.88 9.33
N TYR A 120 28.21 19.76 9.91
CA TYR A 120 28.55 21.15 10.25
C TYR A 120 28.78 21.26 11.74
N ARG A 121 29.86 21.89 12.17
CA ARG A 121 30.17 22.13 13.58
C ARG A 121 30.89 23.46 13.80
N PRO A 122 30.80 24.06 14.99
CA PRO A 122 31.66 25.21 15.35
C PRO A 122 33.15 24.86 15.24
N LYS A 123 33.99 25.85 14.96
CA LYS A 123 35.45 25.66 14.98
C LYS A 123 35.97 25.33 16.38
N GLN A 124 35.39 25.96 17.40
CA GLN A 124 35.79 25.79 18.80
C GLN A 124 34.64 25.12 19.57
N ILE A 125 34.96 24.03 20.24
CA ILE A 125 34.01 23.24 21.02
C ILE A 125 34.67 22.92 22.37
N ASP A 126 34.18 23.57 23.43
CA ASP A 126 34.73 23.38 24.81
C ASP A 126 34.07 22.20 25.56
N LYS A 127 32.87 21.82 25.14
CA LYS A 127 32.07 20.72 25.72
C LYS A 127 31.17 20.10 24.67
N PRO A 128 30.73 18.85 24.87
CA PRO A 128 29.80 18.23 23.95
C PRO A 128 28.52 19.07 23.70
N LEU A 129 28.12 19.20 22.44
CA LEU A 129 27.03 20.04 21.95
C LEU A 129 25.81 19.16 21.61
N PRO A 130 24.58 19.70 21.69
CA PRO A 130 23.43 19.03 21.11
C PRO A 130 23.60 18.84 19.60
N ALA A 131 23.02 17.77 19.06
CA ALA A 131 23.11 17.51 17.64
C ALA A 131 21.73 17.53 16.95
N ILE A 132 21.73 18.06 15.71
CA ILE A 132 20.55 18.09 14.84
C ILE A 132 20.82 17.26 13.60
N LEU A 133 19.98 16.24 13.38
CA LEU A 133 19.91 15.54 12.12
C LEU A 133 18.91 16.25 11.21
N TYR A 134 19.40 16.79 10.10
CA TYR A 134 18.58 17.35 9.04
C TYR A 134 18.40 16.28 7.95
N VAL A 135 17.19 15.80 7.76
CA VAL A 135 16.82 14.85 6.71
C VAL A 135 16.19 15.58 5.54
N CYS A 136 16.74 15.38 4.34
CA CYS A 136 16.40 16.20 3.19
C CYS A 136 15.06 15.82 2.58
N GLY A 137 14.33 16.81 2.09
CA GLY A 137 13.17 16.61 1.23
C GLY A 137 13.56 16.29 -0.20
N HIS A 138 12.55 16.11 -1.07
CA HIS A 138 12.79 15.78 -2.47
C HIS A 138 13.29 17.02 -3.24
N GLY A 139 14.34 16.82 -3.97
CA GLY A 139 14.92 17.82 -4.84
C GLY A 139 16.19 17.23 -5.43
N GLN A 140 16.24 17.07 -6.75
CA GLN A 140 17.49 16.70 -7.41
C GLN A 140 18.34 17.97 -7.62
N VAL A 141 19.60 17.89 -7.23
CA VAL A 141 20.59 18.93 -7.46
C VAL A 141 21.65 18.38 -8.38
N LYS A 142 21.64 18.82 -9.64
CA LYS A 142 22.58 18.36 -10.66
C LYS A 142 23.31 19.54 -11.31
N GLU A 143 24.58 19.32 -11.60
CA GLU A 143 25.39 20.20 -12.42
C GLU A 143 26.08 19.36 -13.50
N ASN A 144 25.94 19.75 -14.77
CA ASN A 144 26.48 19.02 -15.92
C ASN A 144 26.10 17.50 -15.94
N GLY A 145 24.88 17.17 -15.51
CA GLY A 145 24.40 15.80 -15.46
C GLY A 145 24.87 14.98 -14.24
N VAL A 146 25.74 15.52 -13.40
CA VAL A 146 26.25 14.87 -12.19
C VAL A 146 25.40 15.29 -10.99
N SER A 147 24.92 14.30 -10.21
CA SER A 147 24.22 14.59 -8.95
C SER A 147 25.18 15.05 -7.87
N LEU A 148 24.85 16.21 -7.25
CA LEU A 148 25.61 16.76 -6.13
C LEU A 148 25.02 16.33 -4.76
N GLY A 149 23.91 15.61 -4.78
CA GLY A 149 23.15 15.29 -3.59
C GLY A 149 22.20 16.41 -3.17
N ASN A 150 21.01 16.04 -2.72
CA ASN A 150 19.99 17.01 -2.31
C ASN A 150 20.31 17.73 -0.98
N LYS A 151 21.21 17.18 -0.14
CA LYS A 151 21.77 17.86 1.05
C LYS A 151 22.40 19.22 0.73
N THR A 152 22.94 19.38 -0.47
CA THR A 152 23.56 20.64 -0.91
C THR A 152 22.55 21.78 -1.10
N HIS A 153 21.28 21.45 -1.36
CA HIS A 153 20.18 22.42 -1.41
C HIS A 153 19.81 22.94 -0.02
N TYR A 154 19.89 22.09 0.99
CA TYR A 154 19.46 22.37 2.35
C TYR A 154 20.58 22.83 3.27
N GLN A 155 21.78 23.13 2.76
CA GLN A 155 22.98 23.49 3.51
C GLN A 155 22.78 24.64 4.52
N HIS A 156 21.84 25.54 4.27
CA HIS A 156 21.55 26.71 5.11
C HIS A 156 21.06 26.31 6.51
N HIS A 157 20.27 25.22 6.63
CA HIS A 157 19.80 24.74 7.94
C HIS A 157 20.94 24.25 8.84
N PRO A 158 21.76 23.24 8.45
CA PRO A 158 22.83 22.77 9.32
C PRO A 158 23.91 23.83 9.54
N ALA A 159 24.16 24.74 8.57
CA ALA A 159 25.06 25.86 8.75
C ALA A 159 24.56 26.82 9.85
N TRP A 160 23.25 27.13 9.86
CA TRP A 160 22.67 27.94 10.92
C TRP A 160 22.81 27.27 12.30
N PHE A 161 22.47 25.97 12.41
CA PHE A 161 22.59 25.25 13.65
C PHE A 161 24.03 25.25 14.19
N ALA A 162 25.03 25.01 13.32
CA ALA A 162 26.44 25.04 13.72
C ALA A 162 26.85 26.40 14.26
N ARG A 163 26.43 27.49 13.62
CA ARG A 163 26.68 28.87 14.12
C ARG A 163 26.03 29.15 15.46
N GLN A 164 24.99 28.40 15.82
CA GLN A 164 24.27 28.56 17.08
C GLN A 164 24.74 27.59 18.18
N GLY A 165 25.81 26.85 17.95
CA GLY A 165 26.41 25.97 18.95
C GLY A 165 25.81 24.57 18.98
N TYR A 166 25.41 24.07 17.83
CA TYR A 166 25.02 22.66 17.62
C TYR A 166 26.06 21.96 16.72
N VAL A 167 26.09 20.64 16.79
CA VAL A 167 26.59 19.83 15.70
C VAL A 167 25.39 19.50 14.81
N ALA A 168 25.47 19.76 13.52
CA ALA A 168 24.34 19.52 12.62
C ALA A 168 24.77 18.72 11.39
N MET A 169 24.02 17.70 11.05
CA MET A 169 24.31 16.82 9.93
C MET A 169 23.13 16.78 8.97
N ALA A 170 23.37 17.16 7.72
CA ALA A 170 22.40 16.94 6.62
C ALA A 170 22.78 15.68 5.86
N ILE A 171 21.80 14.77 5.64
CA ILE A 171 21.98 13.56 4.84
C ILE A 171 21.10 13.56 3.61
N ASP A 172 21.58 12.93 2.55
CA ASP A 172 20.84 12.77 1.32
C ASP A 172 19.62 11.86 1.47
N THR A 173 18.56 12.17 0.74
CA THR A 173 17.40 11.30 0.53
C THR A 173 17.82 10.10 -0.34
N ILE A 174 17.30 8.93 -0.03
CA ILE A 174 17.61 7.69 -0.77
C ILE A 174 17.33 7.86 -2.27
N GLN A 175 18.28 7.50 -3.11
CA GLN A 175 18.19 7.50 -4.58
C GLN A 175 17.91 8.87 -5.24
N LEU A 176 17.86 9.96 -4.44
CA LEU A 176 17.83 11.36 -4.90
C LEU A 176 19.09 12.12 -4.48
N GLY A 177 20.02 11.45 -3.80
CA GLY A 177 21.32 11.95 -3.38
C GLY A 177 22.38 11.81 -4.48
N GLU A 178 23.64 11.71 -4.07
CA GLU A 178 24.77 11.51 -5.00
C GLU A 178 24.70 10.16 -5.74
N ILE A 179 24.10 9.14 -5.12
CA ILE A 179 23.82 7.85 -5.76
C ILE A 179 22.34 7.83 -6.11
N GLU A 180 22.07 7.73 -7.40
CA GLU A 180 20.72 7.78 -7.95
C GLU A 180 20.10 6.38 -8.12
N GLY A 181 18.78 6.31 -8.19
CA GLY A 181 18.03 5.08 -8.44
C GLY A 181 16.52 5.33 -8.56
N ILE A 182 15.73 4.27 -8.37
CA ILE A 182 14.27 4.33 -8.49
C ILE A 182 13.67 4.74 -7.15
N HIS A 183 13.40 6.05 -6.98
CA HIS A 183 12.74 6.58 -5.78
C HIS A 183 11.20 6.61 -5.89
N HIS A 184 10.66 6.84 -7.09
CA HIS A 184 9.22 6.91 -7.36
C HIS A 184 8.73 5.65 -8.09
N GLY A 185 8.77 4.49 -7.43
CA GLY A 185 8.55 3.21 -8.08
C GLY A 185 7.10 2.95 -8.49
N LEU A 186 6.11 3.21 -7.63
CA LEU A 186 4.72 2.83 -7.86
C LEU A 186 4.14 3.53 -9.09
N TYR A 187 4.12 4.86 -9.10
CA TYR A 187 3.39 5.59 -10.13
C TYR A 187 4.22 5.99 -11.37
N ARG A 188 5.57 5.91 -11.28
CA ARG A 188 6.44 6.24 -12.43
C ARG A 188 7.02 5.02 -13.12
N PHE A 189 7.25 3.94 -12.39
CA PHE A 189 7.97 2.76 -12.88
C PHE A 189 7.17 1.47 -12.73
N ASN A 190 5.89 1.55 -12.39
CA ASN A 190 4.98 0.40 -12.26
C ASN A 190 5.48 -0.71 -11.32
N ARG A 191 6.22 -0.34 -10.25
CA ARG A 191 6.81 -1.27 -9.28
C ARG A 191 5.79 -1.70 -8.21
N TRP A 192 4.67 -2.28 -8.65
CA TRP A 192 3.62 -2.79 -7.76
C TRP A 192 4.04 -4.05 -6.99
N ASP A 193 5.20 -4.61 -7.29
CA ASP A 193 5.87 -5.63 -6.46
C ASP A 193 6.34 -5.10 -5.10
N TRP A 194 6.63 -3.79 -4.99
CA TRP A 194 7.12 -3.19 -3.74
C TRP A 194 6.19 -3.42 -2.55
N PRO A 195 4.88 -3.11 -2.60
CA PRO A 195 3.98 -3.39 -1.49
C PRO A 195 3.86 -4.87 -1.16
N SER A 196 3.88 -5.77 -2.16
CA SER A 196 3.85 -7.23 -1.94
C SER A 196 5.10 -7.73 -1.24
N ARG A 197 6.26 -7.14 -1.54
CA ARG A 197 7.53 -7.38 -0.84
C ARG A 197 7.55 -6.77 0.57
N GLY A 198 6.69 -5.80 0.86
CA GLY A 198 6.74 -5.00 2.09
C GLY A 198 7.79 -3.89 2.03
N TYR A 199 8.30 -3.54 0.84
CA TYR A 199 9.27 -2.47 0.63
C TYR A 199 8.59 -1.11 0.49
N THR A 200 9.23 -0.09 1.04
CA THR A 200 8.93 1.33 0.79
C THR A 200 10.21 2.16 0.93
N PRO A 201 10.42 3.19 0.11
CA PRO A 201 11.53 4.13 0.31
C PRO A 201 11.55 4.75 1.72
N ALA A 202 10.37 5.00 2.33
CA ALA A 202 10.26 5.48 3.71
C ALA A 202 11.00 4.57 4.73
N GLY A 203 10.98 3.25 4.50
CA GLY A 203 11.71 2.31 5.34
C GLY A 203 13.23 2.49 5.25
N VAL A 204 13.75 2.61 4.02
CA VAL A 204 15.20 2.84 3.80
C VAL A 204 15.63 4.17 4.39
N GLU A 205 14.85 5.23 4.20
CA GLU A 205 15.11 6.54 4.78
C GLU A 205 15.11 6.49 6.30
N THR A 206 14.11 5.86 6.90
CA THR A 206 14.05 5.68 8.36
C THR A 206 15.29 4.93 8.88
N TRP A 207 15.70 3.87 8.19
CA TRP A 207 16.90 3.12 8.51
C TRP A 207 18.15 4.00 8.44
N ASN A 208 18.29 4.77 7.35
CA ASN A 208 19.42 5.69 7.16
C ASN A 208 19.47 6.77 8.28
N ALA A 209 18.31 7.29 8.73
CA ALA A 209 18.26 8.25 9.84
C ALA A 209 18.71 7.62 11.18
N ILE A 210 18.21 6.40 11.49
CA ILE A 210 18.64 5.67 12.69
C ILE A 210 20.17 5.49 12.68
N ARG A 211 20.75 5.11 11.54
CA ARG A 211 22.18 4.90 11.37
C ARG A 211 22.98 6.23 11.41
N ALA A 212 22.38 7.32 10.92
CA ALA A 212 22.94 8.66 11.10
C ALA A 212 22.97 9.10 12.57
N VAL A 213 21.94 8.75 13.35
CA VAL A 213 21.95 8.94 14.81
C VAL A 213 23.04 8.07 15.46
N ASP A 214 23.20 6.80 15.01
CA ASP A 214 24.32 5.95 15.48
C ASP A 214 25.68 6.63 15.21
N TYR A 215 25.88 7.23 14.04
CA TYR A 215 27.09 7.99 13.73
C TYR A 215 27.28 9.21 14.65
N LEU A 216 26.23 10.03 14.80
CA LEU A 216 26.29 11.24 15.62
C LEU A 216 26.66 10.94 17.08
N VAL A 217 26.12 9.86 17.67
CA VAL A 217 26.42 9.51 19.07
C VAL A 217 27.83 8.95 19.26
N THR A 218 28.56 8.58 18.22
CA THR A 218 29.96 8.18 18.28
C THR A 218 30.92 9.38 18.31
N ARG A 219 30.44 10.57 17.98
CA ARG A 219 31.26 11.78 17.88
C ARG A 219 31.51 12.37 19.27
N PRO A 220 32.77 12.61 19.66
CA PRO A 220 33.10 13.12 20.99
C PRO A 220 32.58 14.53 21.28
N GLU A 221 32.35 15.33 20.23
CA GLU A 221 31.77 16.67 20.31
C GLU A 221 30.26 16.69 20.45
N VAL A 222 29.54 15.54 20.39
CA VAL A 222 28.09 15.41 20.47
C VAL A 222 27.64 14.98 21.86
N ASP A 223 26.68 15.70 22.43
CA ASP A 223 25.92 15.25 23.61
C ASP A 223 24.84 14.27 23.15
N ALA A 224 25.14 12.96 23.30
CA ALA A 224 24.24 11.87 22.88
C ALA A 224 22.82 11.91 23.52
N SER A 225 22.66 12.64 24.65
CA SER A 225 21.38 12.82 25.32
C SER A 225 20.51 13.92 24.70
N LYS A 226 21.04 14.69 23.72
CA LYS A 226 20.43 15.88 23.13
C LYS A 226 20.39 15.84 21.61
N ILE A 227 19.73 14.84 21.06
CA ILE A 227 19.57 14.67 19.61
C ILE A 227 18.21 15.22 19.16
N GLY A 228 18.22 16.07 18.14
CA GLY A 228 17.04 16.57 17.45
C GLY A 228 16.99 16.12 16.01
N ILE A 229 15.78 16.11 15.42
CA ILE A 229 15.56 15.82 13.99
C ILE A 229 14.61 16.83 13.38
N THR A 230 14.91 17.24 12.16
CA THR A 230 14.04 18.09 11.35
C THR A 230 14.25 17.82 9.87
N GLY A 231 13.32 18.23 9.06
CA GLY A 231 13.35 18.20 7.62
C GLY A 231 12.03 18.72 7.04
N ARG A 232 12.01 18.98 5.75
CA ARG A 232 10.85 19.57 5.07
C ARG A 232 10.36 18.64 3.97
N SER A 233 9.03 18.63 3.71
CA SER A 233 8.39 17.82 2.66
C SER A 233 8.64 16.32 2.89
N GLY A 234 9.25 15.62 1.92
CA GLY A 234 9.75 14.26 2.16
C GLY A 234 10.62 14.14 3.41
N GLY A 235 11.48 15.15 3.68
CA GLY A 235 12.26 15.23 4.93
C GLY A 235 11.39 15.43 6.17
N GLY A 236 10.26 16.11 6.06
CA GLY A 236 9.27 16.19 7.13
C GLY A 236 8.68 14.82 7.48
N ALA A 237 8.27 14.05 6.47
CA ALA A 237 7.82 12.66 6.66
C ALA A 237 8.94 11.77 7.24
N TYR A 238 10.14 11.87 6.72
CA TYR A 238 11.33 11.20 7.19
C TYR A 238 11.59 11.47 8.68
N SER A 239 11.40 12.74 9.12
CA SER A 239 11.53 13.14 10.53
C SER A 239 10.52 12.43 11.43
N TRP A 240 9.26 12.29 10.97
CA TRP A 240 8.23 11.55 11.70
C TRP A 240 8.61 10.10 11.92
N TYR A 241 8.94 9.39 10.84
CA TYR A 241 9.25 7.96 10.89
C TYR A 241 10.46 7.69 11.80
N ALA A 242 11.53 8.45 11.61
CA ALA A 242 12.74 8.29 12.43
C ALA A 242 12.47 8.57 13.91
N ALA A 243 11.75 9.65 14.24
CA ALA A 243 11.41 9.97 15.62
C ALA A 243 10.44 8.95 16.25
N ALA A 244 9.51 8.37 15.46
CA ALA A 244 8.59 7.34 15.94
C ALA A 244 9.33 6.04 16.32
N ILE A 245 10.38 5.67 15.57
CA ILE A 245 11.14 4.43 15.77
C ILE A 245 12.27 4.62 16.80
N ASP A 246 13.03 5.73 16.74
CA ASP A 246 14.24 5.92 17.56
C ASP A 246 14.00 6.85 18.77
N PRO A 247 13.93 6.31 20.00
CA PRO A 247 13.68 7.11 21.20
C PRO A 247 14.85 8.03 21.60
N ARG A 248 16.04 7.88 20.99
CA ARG A 248 17.20 8.77 21.22
C ARG A 248 16.97 10.16 20.65
N ILE A 249 16.07 10.29 19.66
CA ILE A 249 15.64 11.59 19.11
C ILE A 249 14.73 12.25 20.14
N ARG A 250 15.23 13.28 20.82
CA ARG A 250 14.56 13.95 21.94
C ARG A 250 13.58 15.05 21.49
N VAL A 251 13.86 15.66 20.36
CA VAL A 251 13.04 16.75 19.79
C VAL A 251 12.85 16.48 18.31
N ALA A 252 11.60 16.53 17.83
CA ALA A 252 11.27 16.41 16.43
C ALA A 252 10.52 17.66 15.94
N VAL A 253 10.95 18.16 14.78
CA VAL A 253 10.30 19.30 14.10
C VAL A 253 10.09 18.95 12.63
N PRO A 254 9.09 18.12 12.31
CA PRO A 254 8.71 17.87 10.93
C PRO A 254 8.02 19.10 10.32
N VAL A 255 8.46 19.49 9.12
CA VAL A 255 7.91 20.66 8.40
C VAL A 255 7.28 20.21 7.10
N ALA A 256 6.00 20.54 6.89
CA ALA A 256 5.22 20.18 5.68
C ALA A 256 5.43 18.71 5.29
N GLY A 257 5.22 17.79 6.23
CA GLY A 257 5.52 16.36 6.06
C GLY A 257 4.39 15.41 6.44
N VAL A 258 3.25 15.92 6.95
CA VAL A 258 2.11 15.09 7.34
C VAL A 258 0.79 15.80 7.11
N THR A 259 -0.22 15.03 6.77
CA THR A 259 -1.65 15.34 6.90
C THR A 259 -2.35 14.03 7.26
N ASP A 260 -3.67 14.03 7.53
CA ASP A 260 -4.40 12.80 7.87
C ASP A 260 -4.79 11.96 6.63
N LEU A 261 -5.30 10.75 6.86
CA LEU A 261 -5.75 9.87 5.78
C LEU A 261 -6.95 10.43 5.01
N ARG A 262 -7.78 11.26 5.63
CA ARG A 262 -8.91 11.90 4.96
C ARG A 262 -8.44 12.77 3.82
N ASP A 263 -7.52 13.69 4.07
CA ASP A 263 -6.93 14.53 3.02
C ASP A 263 -6.18 13.67 1.98
N GLN A 264 -5.40 12.67 2.44
CA GLN A 264 -4.65 11.79 1.56
C GLN A 264 -5.55 11.08 0.54
N ILE A 265 -6.62 10.44 1.01
CA ILE A 265 -7.43 9.52 0.24
C ILE A 265 -8.67 10.21 -0.35
N ILE A 266 -9.45 10.94 0.48
CA ILE A 266 -10.74 11.49 0.03
C ILE A 266 -10.51 12.74 -0.81
N ASP A 267 -9.63 13.62 -0.35
CA ASP A 267 -9.28 14.86 -1.06
C ASP A 267 -8.14 14.65 -2.06
N GLN A 268 -7.64 13.41 -2.19
CA GLN A 268 -6.69 12.97 -3.21
C GLN A 268 -5.37 13.75 -3.21
N VAL A 269 -4.91 14.29 -2.08
CA VAL A 269 -3.60 14.94 -2.00
C VAL A 269 -2.44 13.94 -2.21
N VAL A 270 -2.73 12.64 -2.09
CA VAL A 270 -1.83 11.55 -2.50
C VAL A 270 -1.25 11.74 -3.90
N ARG A 271 -1.95 12.45 -4.79
CA ARG A 271 -1.48 12.78 -6.15
C ARG A 271 -0.21 13.63 -6.16
N GLY A 272 0.02 14.43 -5.12
CA GLY A 272 1.21 15.24 -4.94
C GLY A 272 2.34 14.58 -4.17
N HIS A 273 2.10 13.40 -3.59
CA HIS A 273 3.06 12.73 -2.72
C HIS A 273 3.95 11.72 -3.44
N CYS A 274 5.17 11.61 -2.94
CA CYS A 274 6.12 10.58 -3.31
C CYS A 274 5.80 9.25 -2.62
N ASP A 275 6.42 8.17 -3.08
CA ASP A 275 6.28 6.85 -2.48
C ASP A 275 6.97 6.74 -1.10
N CYS A 276 7.92 7.61 -0.78
CA CYS A 276 8.49 7.70 0.57
C CYS A 276 7.55 8.32 1.63
N MET A 277 6.40 8.86 1.21
CA MET A 277 5.36 9.32 2.12
C MET A 277 4.46 8.19 2.62
N PHE A 278 4.69 6.95 2.14
CA PHE A 278 3.87 5.78 2.45
C PHE A 278 4.62 4.79 3.32
N PHE A 279 3.87 4.13 4.16
CA PHE A 279 4.21 2.87 4.80
C PHE A 279 3.22 1.81 4.34
N ASN A 280 3.60 0.55 4.40
CA ASN A 280 2.73 -0.57 4.03
C ASN A 280 1.65 -0.78 5.12
N ASN A 281 0.55 -0.03 5.04
CA ASN A 281 -0.42 0.17 6.12
C ASN A 281 -1.28 -1.07 6.44
N ARG A 282 -0.65 -2.23 6.66
CA ARG A 282 -1.37 -3.49 6.96
C ARG A 282 -2.09 -3.49 8.32
N TYR A 283 -1.80 -2.53 9.21
CA TYR A 283 -2.42 -2.41 10.53
C TYR A 283 -3.51 -1.35 10.60
N GLY A 284 -3.82 -0.67 9.51
CA GLY A 284 -4.88 0.34 9.45
C GLY A 284 -4.61 1.57 10.32
N TRP A 285 -3.37 2.06 10.31
CA TRP A 285 -3.01 3.29 11.02
C TRP A 285 -3.49 4.53 10.28
N ASP A 286 -3.85 5.57 11.04
CA ASP A 286 -3.83 6.94 10.57
C ASP A 286 -2.46 7.59 10.85
N TYR A 287 -2.11 8.64 10.16
CA TYR A 287 -0.92 9.45 10.45
C TYR A 287 -0.93 10.05 11.86
N THR A 288 -2.11 10.21 12.46
CA THR A 288 -2.28 10.56 13.87
C THR A 288 -1.56 9.58 14.79
N THR A 289 -1.72 8.28 14.58
CA THR A 289 -1.02 7.25 15.37
C THR A 289 0.50 7.30 15.17
N LEU A 290 0.96 7.51 13.91
CA LEU A 290 2.38 7.71 13.62
C LEU A 290 2.95 8.90 14.41
N CYS A 291 2.28 10.04 14.37
CA CYS A 291 2.72 11.26 15.06
C CYS A 291 2.71 11.11 16.59
N ALA A 292 1.72 10.36 17.11
CA ALA A 292 1.60 10.07 18.53
C ALA A 292 2.81 9.28 19.08
N MET A 293 3.52 8.51 18.24
CA MET A 293 4.70 7.77 18.65
C MET A 293 5.86 8.65 19.16
N VAL A 294 5.84 9.96 18.88
CA VAL A 294 6.82 10.91 19.43
C VAL A 294 6.57 11.23 20.90
N HIS A 295 5.31 11.13 21.36
CA HIS A 295 4.96 11.40 22.79
C HIS A 295 5.80 10.52 23.75
N PRO A 296 6.26 11.03 24.89
CA PRO A 296 6.06 12.38 25.46
C PRO A 296 7.14 13.41 25.07
N ARG A 297 7.99 13.09 24.10
CA ARG A 297 9.10 13.93 23.65
C ARG A 297 8.60 15.20 22.96
N ALA A 298 9.47 16.20 22.85
CA ALA A 298 9.09 17.49 22.30
C ALA A 298 8.82 17.40 20.78
N LEU A 299 7.67 17.89 20.36
CA LEU A 299 7.17 17.85 19.00
C LEU A 299 6.63 19.21 18.57
N LEU A 300 7.16 19.77 17.47
CA LEU A 300 6.61 20.93 16.79
C LEU A 300 6.21 20.53 15.36
N ILE A 301 4.95 20.71 15.03
CA ILE A 301 4.47 20.52 13.65
C ILE A 301 4.55 21.86 12.92
N GLY A 302 5.37 21.94 11.86
CA GLY A 302 5.50 23.11 11.01
C GLY A 302 4.75 22.94 9.69
N ASN A 303 3.99 23.96 9.24
CA ASN A 303 3.29 23.95 7.95
C ASN A 303 3.05 25.36 7.42
N THR A 304 2.66 25.49 6.15
CA THR A 304 2.13 26.71 5.57
C THR A 304 0.62 26.58 5.37
N ASP A 305 -0.10 27.70 5.29
CA ASP A 305 -1.57 27.72 5.25
C ASP A 305 -2.15 27.38 3.87
N GLU A 306 -1.41 27.61 2.80
CA GLU A 306 -1.81 27.34 1.42
C GLU A 306 -1.08 26.12 0.80
N ASP A 307 -0.53 25.22 1.63
CA ASP A 307 0.15 24.02 1.13
C ASP A 307 -0.84 23.07 0.43
N PRO A 308 -0.72 22.84 -0.89
CA PRO A 308 -1.70 22.04 -1.63
C PRO A 308 -1.56 20.54 -1.42
N ILE A 309 -0.42 20.07 -0.91
CA ILE A 309 -0.14 18.66 -0.69
C ILE A 309 -0.09 18.26 0.79
N PHE A 310 -0.03 19.22 1.69
CA PHE A 310 -0.22 19.05 3.14
C PHE A 310 -1.22 20.08 3.66
N PRO A 311 -2.52 19.94 3.32
CA PRO A 311 -3.53 20.91 3.69
C PRO A 311 -3.57 21.13 5.20
N LEU A 312 -3.55 22.39 5.63
CA LEU A 312 -3.48 22.77 7.04
C LEU A 312 -4.66 22.21 7.86
N ARG A 313 -5.83 21.99 7.24
CA ARG A 313 -7.01 21.38 7.89
C ARG A 313 -6.73 19.98 8.43
N GLY A 314 -6.02 19.11 7.67
CA GLY A 314 -5.64 17.78 8.11
C GLY A 314 -4.55 17.83 9.17
N VAL A 315 -3.58 18.74 9.03
CA VAL A 315 -2.56 19.00 10.05
C VAL A 315 -3.22 19.39 11.40
N PHE A 316 -4.25 20.23 11.38
CA PHE A 316 -4.99 20.59 12.59
C PHE A 316 -5.76 19.40 13.19
N ARG A 317 -6.38 18.52 12.38
CA ARG A 317 -7.05 17.33 12.89
C ARG A 317 -6.04 16.41 13.60
N VAL A 318 -4.87 16.17 13.00
CA VAL A 318 -3.78 15.41 13.63
C VAL A 318 -3.38 16.07 14.96
N GLN A 319 -3.09 17.37 14.95
CA GLN A 319 -2.67 18.12 16.14
C GLN A 319 -3.72 18.08 17.25
N GLN A 320 -5.00 18.18 16.91
CA GLN A 320 -6.10 18.10 17.89
C GLN A 320 -6.13 16.76 18.60
N GLN A 321 -5.98 15.67 17.90
CA GLN A 321 -5.87 14.34 18.48
C GLN A 321 -4.64 14.21 19.39
N LEU A 322 -3.49 14.70 18.93
CA LEU A 322 -2.24 14.67 19.72
C LEU A 322 -2.37 15.47 21.02
N ARG A 323 -3.12 16.57 21.05
CA ARG A 323 -3.36 17.35 22.28
C ARG A 323 -3.96 16.52 23.39
N THR A 324 -4.84 15.58 23.07
CA THR A 324 -5.44 14.67 24.06
C THR A 324 -4.38 13.86 24.77
N LEU A 325 -3.45 13.29 24.02
CA LEU A 325 -2.36 12.47 24.56
C LEU A 325 -1.34 13.33 25.35
N TYR A 326 -0.93 14.46 24.77
CA TYR A 326 0.03 15.36 25.44
C TYR A 326 -0.54 16.07 26.69
N ALA A 327 -1.87 16.10 26.86
CA ALA A 327 -2.50 16.60 28.08
C ALA A 327 -2.32 15.66 29.28
N LEU A 328 -1.89 14.42 29.06
CA LEU A 328 -1.52 13.50 30.13
C LEU A 328 -0.19 13.88 30.82
N GLU A 329 0.61 14.76 30.21
CA GLU A 329 1.90 15.20 30.70
C GLU A 329 1.80 16.51 31.51
N PRO A 330 2.63 16.69 32.57
CA PRO A 330 2.63 17.92 33.37
C PRO A 330 3.06 19.17 32.59
N LYS A 331 3.85 18.95 31.51
CA LYS A 331 4.32 20.02 30.63
C LYS A 331 3.98 19.65 29.19
N SER A 332 3.30 20.55 28.49
CA SER A 332 3.05 20.36 27.08
C SER A 332 4.33 20.53 26.27
N ASN A 333 4.78 19.44 25.66
CA ASN A 333 5.88 19.39 24.71
C ASN A 333 5.36 19.33 23.27
N LEU A 334 4.11 19.70 23.02
CA LEU A 334 3.48 19.76 21.70
C LEU A 334 3.29 21.21 21.25
N GLY A 335 3.79 21.54 20.07
CA GLY A 335 3.58 22.80 19.40
C GLY A 335 3.08 22.63 17.98
N ILE A 336 2.46 23.67 17.45
CA ILE A 336 2.15 23.81 16.04
C ILE A 336 2.54 25.22 15.61
N GLN A 337 3.13 25.32 14.43
CA GLN A 337 3.44 26.58 13.78
C GLN A 337 3.00 26.53 12.33
N TRP A 338 2.32 27.57 11.90
CA TRP A 338 2.05 27.77 10.48
C TRP A 338 2.38 29.20 10.06
N THR A 339 2.70 29.36 8.78
CA THR A 339 3.01 30.62 8.16
C THR A 339 2.26 30.75 6.84
N THR A 340 2.16 31.96 6.30
CA THR A 340 1.54 32.17 4.99
C THR A 340 2.43 31.65 3.87
N GLY A 341 1.83 30.97 2.89
CA GLY A 341 2.50 30.51 1.68
C GLY A 341 2.07 29.12 1.23
N GLY A 342 2.54 28.75 0.05
CA GLY A 342 2.36 27.42 -0.54
C GLY A 342 3.33 26.39 0.06
N HIS A 343 3.67 25.35 -0.73
CA HIS A 343 4.66 24.34 -0.32
C HIS A 343 6.08 24.91 -0.35
N GLU A 344 6.43 25.75 0.60
CA GLU A 344 7.66 26.55 0.65
C GLU A 344 8.43 26.39 1.96
N ASP A 345 9.75 26.66 1.94
CA ASP A 345 10.61 26.72 3.12
C ASP A 345 10.78 28.18 3.56
N THR A 346 9.78 28.72 4.26
CA THR A 346 9.77 30.13 4.63
C THR A 346 10.71 30.41 5.80
N GLN A 347 11.23 31.63 5.86
CA GLN A 347 12.09 32.07 6.97
C GLN A 347 11.38 31.98 8.31
N GLU A 348 10.09 32.26 8.34
CA GLU A 348 9.25 32.23 9.54
C GLU A 348 9.11 30.80 10.07
N LEU A 349 8.95 29.79 9.19
CA LEU A 349 8.95 28.39 9.57
C LEU A 349 10.29 27.97 10.16
N GLN A 350 11.41 28.38 9.54
CA GLN A 350 12.75 28.12 10.03
C GLN A 350 12.98 28.71 11.43
N LEU A 351 12.56 29.96 11.64
CA LEU A 351 12.70 30.63 12.95
C LEU A 351 11.99 29.88 14.07
N GLY A 352 10.76 29.40 13.84
CA GLY A 352 10.05 28.62 14.85
C GLY A 352 10.69 27.27 15.14
N CYS A 353 11.19 26.59 14.11
CA CYS A 353 11.97 25.37 14.26
C CYS A 353 13.18 25.62 15.17
N PHE A 354 13.96 26.67 14.93
CA PHE A 354 15.16 27.00 15.69
C PHE A 354 14.85 27.35 17.15
N VAL A 355 13.82 28.16 17.41
CA VAL A 355 13.36 28.49 18.77
C VAL A 355 12.92 27.25 19.53
N TRP A 356 12.29 26.29 18.86
CA TRP A 356 11.83 25.06 19.48
C TRP A 356 13.01 24.19 19.93
N PHE A 357 14.04 24.03 19.08
CA PHE A 357 15.24 23.31 19.46
C PHE A 357 16.01 24.00 20.62
N ASP A 358 16.15 25.34 20.57
CA ASP A 358 16.78 26.09 21.67
C ASP A 358 16.07 25.84 23.00
N ARG A 359 14.75 25.88 22.99
CA ARG A 359 13.95 25.64 24.21
C ARG A 359 14.16 24.23 24.77
N HIS A 360 14.10 23.20 23.91
CA HIS A 360 14.02 21.82 24.36
C HIS A 360 15.36 21.09 24.45
N LEU A 361 16.41 21.53 23.72
CA LEU A 361 17.75 20.94 23.80
C LEU A 361 18.74 21.78 24.62
N LEU A 362 18.62 23.11 24.57
CA LEU A 362 19.51 24.02 25.30
C LEU A 362 18.86 24.59 26.56
N GLY A 363 17.53 24.53 26.70
CA GLY A 363 16.80 25.15 27.81
C GLY A 363 16.82 26.69 27.77
N THR A 364 16.99 27.31 26.60
CA THR A 364 17.15 28.74 26.41
C THR A 364 16.13 29.30 25.44
N GLN A 365 15.93 30.61 25.49
CA GLN A 365 15.17 31.37 24.50
C GLN A 365 16.08 32.52 24.02
N ARG A 366 16.98 32.18 23.12
CA ARG A 366 17.91 33.20 22.56
C ARG A 366 17.22 34.07 21.55
N LYS A 367 17.64 35.35 21.48
CA LYS A 367 17.27 36.23 20.36
C LYS A 367 18.04 35.75 19.13
N LEU A 368 17.31 35.45 18.06
CA LEU A 368 17.93 35.09 16.80
C LEU A 368 18.50 36.33 16.15
N GLN A 369 19.80 36.30 15.82
CA GLN A 369 20.52 37.45 15.24
C GLN A 369 20.80 37.28 13.75
N ARG A 370 20.76 36.03 13.25
CA ARG A 370 21.05 35.71 11.85
C ARG A 370 20.00 34.75 11.32
N ILE A 371 19.69 34.87 10.06
CA ILE A 371 18.84 33.93 9.30
C ILE A 371 19.69 32.81 8.72
N ALA A 372 19.03 31.71 8.34
CA ALA A 372 19.67 30.62 7.63
C ALA A 372 20.00 31.07 6.18
N GLU A 373 21.26 30.87 5.78
CA GLU A 373 21.75 31.20 4.44
C GLU A 373 22.73 30.16 3.92
N PRO A 374 22.76 29.88 2.60
CA PRO A 374 23.79 29.04 1.99
C PRO A 374 25.17 29.73 2.11
N LEU A 375 26.21 28.94 2.46
CA LEU A 375 27.55 29.44 2.66
C LEU A 375 28.57 28.94 1.63
N PHE A 376 28.27 27.83 0.94
CA PHE A 376 29.21 27.15 0.04
C PHE A 376 28.58 26.97 -1.34
N ALA A 377 29.41 26.87 -2.35
CA ALA A 377 28.95 26.36 -3.65
C ALA A 377 28.51 24.91 -3.49
N LYS A 378 27.42 24.52 -4.19
CA LYS A 378 26.87 23.17 -4.07
C LYS A 378 27.88 22.08 -4.44
N ALA A 379 28.71 22.33 -5.45
CA ALA A 379 29.76 21.42 -5.91
C ALA A 379 30.80 21.13 -4.83
N ASP A 380 31.14 22.11 -3.97
CA ASP A 380 32.12 21.95 -2.90
C ASP A 380 31.67 20.97 -1.83
N LEU A 381 30.33 20.86 -1.65
CA LEU A 381 29.70 19.98 -0.65
C LEU A 381 29.53 18.54 -1.11
N LYS A 382 29.85 18.23 -2.38
CA LYS A 382 29.80 16.86 -2.91
C LYS A 382 30.81 15.97 -2.20
N VAL A 383 30.37 14.75 -1.81
CA VAL A 383 31.16 13.81 -1.01
C VAL A 383 32.04 12.90 -1.87
N PHE A 384 31.48 12.31 -2.90
CA PHE A 384 32.18 11.36 -3.75
C PHE A 384 32.81 12.02 -4.99
N GLU A 385 34.08 11.77 -5.24
CA GLU A 385 34.69 12.06 -6.54
C GLU A 385 34.22 11.04 -7.58
N SER A 386 34.24 9.74 -7.19
CA SER A 386 33.67 8.63 -7.97
C SER A 386 32.85 7.74 -7.04
N LEU A 387 31.76 7.17 -7.55
CA LEU A 387 30.89 6.32 -6.74
C LEU A 387 31.60 5.02 -6.33
N PRO A 388 31.39 4.53 -5.10
CA PRO A 388 31.93 3.24 -4.65
C PRO A 388 31.47 2.09 -5.55
N ALA A 389 32.40 1.22 -5.94
CA ALA A 389 32.11 0.11 -6.86
C ALA A 389 31.21 -0.97 -6.24
N ASP A 390 31.18 -1.07 -4.90
CA ASP A 390 30.39 -2.01 -4.11
C ASP A 390 29.04 -1.42 -3.65
N GLN A 391 28.67 -0.22 -4.13
CA GLN A 391 27.42 0.40 -3.75
C GLN A 391 26.21 -0.41 -4.24
N ARG A 392 25.20 -0.53 -3.42
CA ARG A 392 23.92 -1.21 -3.67
C ARG A 392 22.72 -0.29 -3.43
N VAL A 393 22.94 1.04 -3.50
CA VAL A 393 21.89 2.05 -3.31
C VAL A 393 20.96 2.08 -4.53
N THR A 394 21.53 1.93 -5.73
CA THR A 394 20.77 2.01 -7.00
C THR A 394 19.66 0.95 -7.07
N ASP A 395 19.89 -0.24 -6.53
CA ASP A 395 18.98 -1.40 -6.55
C ASP A 395 18.45 -1.77 -5.15
N VAL A 396 18.46 -0.84 -4.19
CA VAL A 396 18.06 -1.07 -2.79
C VAL A 396 16.67 -1.69 -2.65
N GLN A 397 15.74 -1.36 -3.52
CA GLN A 397 14.39 -1.90 -3.57
C GLN A 397 14.34 -3.43 -3.83
N ASP A 398 15.39 -4.00 -4.38
CA ASP A 398 15.42 -5.41 -4.75
C ASP A 398 16.02 -6.30 -3.66
N TRP A 399 16.64 -5.71 -2.60
CA TRP A 399 17.30 -6.49 -1.55
C TRP A 399 17.05 -6.01 -0.11
N PHE A 400 16.64 -4.76 0.12
CA PHE A 400 16.49 -4.20 1.46
C PHE A 400 15.50 -4.98 2.33
N VAL A 401 14.37 -5.38 1.75
CA VAL A 401 13.42 -6.28 2.41
C VAL A 401 13.57 -7.66 1.78
N PRO A 402 14.07 -8.64 2.52
CA PRO A 402 14.22 -10.00 2.01
C PRO A 402 12.85 -10.63 1.71
N ILE A 403 12.78 -11.36 0.61
CA ILE A 403 11.65 -12.24 0.32
C ILE A 403 11.80 -13.48 1.20
N ALA A 404 10.70 -13.95 1.80
CA ALA A 404 10.70 -15.21 2.50
C ALA A 404 11.02 -16.35 1.53
N ALA A 405 11.74 -17.34 2.00
CA ALA A 405 11.73 -18.64 1.34
C ALA A 405 10.29 -19.19 1.35
N SER A 406 10.00 -20.15 0.43
CA SER A 406 8.69 -20.83 0.43
C SER A 406 8.23 -21.17 1.84
N ALA A 407 6.97 -20.90 2.15
CA ALA A 407 6.39 -21.19 3.48
C ALA A 407 6.45 -22.69 3.83
N PHE A 408 6.54 -23.55 2.82
CA PHE A 408 6.76 -24.99 3.00
C PHE A 408 8.24 -25.35 3.08
N GLY A 409 9.16 -24.38 2.85
CA GLY A 409 10.60 -24.58 2.90
C GLY A 409 11.15 -25.31 1.66
N THR A 410 12.37 -25.85 1.79
CA THR A 410 12.96 -26.76 0.81
C THR A 410 12.38 -28.15 0.97
N GLU A 411 12.59 -29.05 0.00
CA GLU A 411 12.16 -30.46 0.09
C GLU A 411 12.52 -31.13 1.42
N ALA A 412 13.72 -30.82 1.96
CA ALA A 412 14.17 -31.32 3.27
C ALA A 412 13.45 -30.70 4.48
N GLN A 413 12.66 -29.65 4.28
CA GLN A 413 11.93 -28.90 5.31
C GLN A 413 10.41 -29.05 5.19
N LEU A 414 9.93 -29.85 4.24
CA LEU A 414 8.50 -30.11 4.10
C LEU A 414 7.93 -30.71 5.39
N PRO A 415 6.68 -30.36 5.76
CA PRO A 415 6.04 -30.94 6.93
C PRO A 415 6.00 -32.47 6.85
N VAL A 416 6.46 -33.12 7.89
CA VAL A 416 6.59 -34.61 7.94
C VAL A 416 5.27 -35.32 8.22
N ASP A 417 4.26 -34.57 8.70
CA ASP A 417 2.94 -35.12 9.03
C ASP A 417 1.80 -34.18 8.62
N ARG A 418 0.59 -34.73 8.61
CA ARG A 418 -0.63 -34.03 8.22
C ARG A 418 -0.93 -32.83 9.14
N ALA A 419 -0.69 -32.95 10.43
CA ALA A 419 -1.00 -31.89 11.39
C ALA A 419 -0.11 -30.66 11.16
N SER A 420 1.20 -30.88 10.97
CA SER A 420 2.15 -29.82 10.64
C SER A 420 1.82 -29.14 9.29
N TRP A 421 1.35 -29.95 8.32
CA TRP A 421 0.88 -29.43 7.03
C TRP A 421 -0.34 -28.52 7.21
N ASP A 422 -1.36 -29.01 7.93
CA ASP A 422 -2.59 -28.24 8.17
C ASP A 422 -2.33 -26.94 8.94
N LEU A 423 -1.40 -26.93 9.90
CA LEU A 423 -0.96 -25.74 10.60
C LEU A 423 -0.35 -24.70 9.65
N ARG A 424 0.52 -25.12 8.73
CA ARG A 424 1.10 -24.20 7.74
C ARG A 424 0.06 -23.67 6.76
N CYS A 425 -0.84 -24.50 6.27
CA CYS A 425 -1.94 -24.06 5.41
C CYS A 425 -2.82 -23.03 6.13
N GLU A 426 -3.09 -23.22 7.40
CA GLU A 426 -3.89 -22.28 8.20
C GLU A 426 -3.13 -20.95 8.43
N ALA A 427 -1.82 -20.99 8.67
CA ALA A 427 -0.99 -19.80 8.79
C ALA A 427 -1.01 -18.98 7.47
N ILE A 428 -0.85 -19.63 6.31
CA ILE A 428 -0.95 -18.97 5.00
C ILE A 428 -2.34 -18.36 4.81
N ARG A 429 -3.40 -19.12 5.13
CA ARG A 429 -4.79 -18.64 5.02
C ARG A 429 -5.03 -17.40 5.89
N LEU A 430 -4.51 -17.40 7.11
CA LEU A 430 -4.65 -16.28 8.04
C LEU A 430 -3.94 -15.03 7.51
N GLU A 431 -2.70 -15.15 7.05
CA GLU A 431 -1.92 -14.03 6.50
C GLU A 431 -2.59 -13.46 5.25
N ILE A 432 -3.07 -14.30 4.33
CA ILE A 432 -3.79 -13.85 3.15
C ILE A 432 -5.12 -13.20 3.52
N SER A 433 -5.87 -13.78 4.46
CA SER A 433 -7.11 -13.16 4.96
C SER A 433 -6.86 -11.76 5.50
N GLN A 434 -5.79 -11.56 6.25
CA GLN A 434 -5.41 -10.25 6.78
C GLN A 434 -4.99 -9.28 5.68
N ALA A 435 -4.25 -9.74 4.67
CA ALA A 435 -3.83 -8.90 3.54
C ALA A 435 -5.02 -8.52 2.63
N VAL A 436 -6.02 -9.39 2.52
CA VAL A 436 -7.25 -9.17 1.71
C VAL A 436 -8.22 -8.20 2.41
N HIS A 437 -8.49 -8.42 3.69
CA HIS A 437 -9.50 -7.63 4.42
C HIS A 437 -8.92 -6.37 5.07
N GLY A 438 -7.59 -6.30 5.25
CA GLY A 438 -6.93 -5.28 6.05
C GLY A 438 -7.23 -5.44 7.55
N ARG A 439 -6.36 -4.87 8.36
CA ARG A 439 -6.55 -4.83 9.82
C ARG A 439 -7.06 -3.46 10.26
N LEU A 440 -7.59 -3.38 11.45
CA LEU A 440 -7.76 -2.14 12.19
C LEU A 440 -6.97 -2.27 13.49
N PRO A 441 -6.36 -1.20 14.00
CA PRO A 441 -5.68 -1.26 15.27
C PRO A 441 -6.72 -1.56 16.38
N SER A 442 -6.34 -2.43 17.30
CA SER A 442 -7.05 -2.63 18.54
C SER A 442 -6.17 -2.09 19.66
N PHE A 443 -6.56 -0.97 20.24
CA PHE A 443 -5.91 -0.45 21.42
C PHE A 443 -6.44 -1.15 22.66
N PRO A 444 -5.59 -1.60 23.59
CA PRO A 444 -6.05 -2.20 24.83
C PRO A 444 -6.83 -1.17 25.64
N SER A 445 -8.13 -1.36 25.80
CA SER A 445 -8.94 -0.51 26.66
C SER A 445 -8.76 -0.82 28.15
N ASP A 446 -8.28 -2.05 28.51
CA ASP A 446 -8.11 -2.53 29.88
C ASP A 446 -6.89 -3.45 30.02
N LYS A 447 -6.34 -3.54 31.23
CA LYS A 447 -5.20 -4.42 31.60
C LYS A 447 -5.45 -5.91 31.27
N GLN A 448 -6.71 -6.37 31.21
CA GLN A 448 -7.04 -7.76 30.84
C GLN A 448 -6.87 -8.04 29.35
N SER A 449 -7.01 -7.03 28.48
CA SER A 449 -6.85 -7.18 27.04
C SER A 449 -5.38 -7.21 26.61
N ALA A 450 -4.49 -6.59 27.38
CA ALA A 450 -3.04 -6.59 27.12
C ALA A 450 -2.41 -7.99 27.30
N GLY A 451 -2.80 -8.72 28.35
CA GLY A 451 -2.36 -10.10 28.56
C GLY A 451 -2.84 -11.08 27.51
N ALA A 452 -4.03 -10.82 26.92
CA ALA A 452 -4.55 -11.64 25.82
C ALA A 452 -3.80 -11.40 24.49
N LEU A 453 -3.32 -10.17 24.27
CA LEU A 453 -2.50 -9.82 23.10
C LEU A 453 -1.08 -10.44 23.18
N GLU A 454 -0.43 -10.36 24.36
CA GLU A 454 0.89 -10.96 24.58
C GLU A 454 0.85 -12.49 24.41
N THR A 455 -0.15 -13.16 25.01
CA THR A 455 -0.31 -14.62 24.89
C THR A 455 -0.64 -15.08 23.47
N ALA A 456 -1.32 -14.23 22.67
CA ALA A 456 -1.59 -14.51 21.27
C ALA A 456 -0.33 -14.35 20.38
N GLN A 457 0.51 -13.35 20.68
CA GLN A 457 1.76 -13.10 19.98
C GLN A 457 2.87 -14.11 20.36
N GLU A 458 2.96 -14.53 21.63
CA GLU A 458 3.84 -15.62 22.07
C GLU A 458 3.41 -16.97 21.50
N ALA A 459 2.11 -17.22 21.38
CA ALA A 459 1.60 -18.42 20.72
C ALA A 459 1.92 -18.45 19.22
N GLN A 460 1.95 -17.28 18.56
CA GLN A 460 2.33 -17.14 17.16
C GLN A 460 3.85 -17.34 16.96
N ALA A 461 4.67 -16.85 17.88
CA ALA A 461 6.13 -17.05 17.89
C ALA A 461 6.53 -18.49 18.21
N LEU A 462 5.72 -19.22 18.99
CA LEU A 462 5.96 -20.61 19.41
C LEU A 462 5.25 -21.67 18.55
N GLY A 463 4.54 -21.25 17.46
CA GLY A 463 3.83 -22.19 16.57
C GLY A 463 2.67 -22.93 17.26
N ALA A 464 2.20 -22.45 18.41
CA ALA A 464 1.13 -23.07 19.16
C ALA A 464 -0.23 -22.50 18.77
N SER A 465 -1.07 -23.34 18.15
CA SER A 465 -2.46 -23.06 17.84
C SER A 465 -3.30 -23.01 19.12
N ARG A 466 -3.40 -21.82 19.73
CA ARG A 466 -4.58 -21.49 20.55
C ARG A 466 -5.49 -20.62 19.71
N ALA A 467 -6.75 -21.02 19.55
CA ALA A 467 -7.77 -20.25 18.88
C ALA A 467 -7.81 -18.83 19.49
N ILE A 468 -7.27 -17.89 18.74
CA ILE A 468 -7.47 -16.45 19.04
C ILE A 468 -8.97 -16.24 18.92
N PRO A 469 -9.64 -15.62 19.91
CA PRO A 469 -11.01 -15.19 19.73
C PRO A 469 -11.01 -14.26 18.52
N THR A 470 -11.48 -14.75 17.39
CA THR A 470 -11.79 -13.89 16.25
C THR A 470 -12.76 -12.86 16.79
N ALA A 471 -12.36 -11.59 16.90
CA ALA A 471 -13.32 -10.52 16.96
C ALA A 471 -14.31 -10.83 15.85
N ARG A 472 -15.54 -11.17 16.20
CA ARG A 472 -16.58 -11.49 15.22
C ARG A 472 -16.64 -10.27 14.32
N SER A 473 -16.17 -10.42 13.11
CA SER A 473 -16.46 -9.46 12.06
C SER A 473 -17.95 -9.17 12.15
N PRO A 474 -18.40 -7.93 12.20
CA PRO A 474 -19.82 -7.64 12.19
C PRO A 474 -20.41 -8.50 11.07
N LYS A 475 -21.50 -9.20 11.36
CA LYS A 475 -22.18 -10.04 10.37
C LYS A 475 -22.52 -9.14 9.20
N MET A 476 -21.68 -9.14 8.18
CA MET A 476 -21.88 -8.42 6.95
C MET A 476 -23.16 -8.97 6.32
N ARG A 477 -24.14 -8.10 6.09
CA ARG A 477 -25.37 -8.49 5.41
C ARG A 477 -25.03 -8.58 3.91
N LEU A 478 -24.89 -9.79 3.41
CA LEU A 478 -24.70 -10.06 1.99
C LEU A 478 -26.07 -10.22 1.35
N GLU A 479 -26.35 -9.42 0.34
CA GLU A 479 -27.58 -9.50 -0.42
C GLU A 479 -27.27 -9.56 -1.91
N LEU A 480 -27.91 -10.51 -2.61
CA LEU A 480 -28.01 -10.48 -4.06
C LEU A 480 -29.32 -9.74 -4.39
N THR A 481 -29.20 -8.65 -5.10
CA THR A 481 -30.34 -7.87 -5.59
C THR A 481 -30.29 -7.76 -7.10
N GLU A 482 -31.44 -7.78 -7.75
CA GLU A 482 -31.49 -7.38 -9.16
C GLU A 482 -30.98 -5.95 -9.28
N ALA A 483 -30.11 -5.70 -10.25
CA ALA A 483 -29.52 -4.39 -10.44
C ALA A 483 -30.64 -3.37 -10.70
N GLN A 484 -30.97 -2.57 -9.68
CA GLN A 484 -31.94 -1.48 -9.80
C GLN A 484 -31.26 -0.26 -10.38
N ASP A 485 -31.86 0.20 -11.44
CA ASP A 485 -31.43 1.25 -12.32
C ASP A 485 -31.26 2.64 -11.67
N ARG A 486 -30.09 3.26 -11.91
CA ARG A 486 -30.01 4.70 -12.12
C ARG A 486 -29.68 4.93 -13.61
N GLY A 487 -30.59 4.55 -14.51
CA GLY A 487 -30.50 4.85 -15.94
C GLY A 487 -30.18 3.67 -16.87
N ALA A 488 -29.88 2.46 -16.37
CA ALA A 488 -29.81 1.25 -17.18
C ALA A 488 -30.80 0.22 -16.61
N GLN A 489 -31.80 -0.19 -17.38
CA GLN A 489 -32.78 -1.20 -16.98
C GLN A 489 -32.05 -2.50 -16.65
N GLY A 490 -32.30 -3.10 -15.51
CA GLY A 490 -31.79 -4.42 -15.15
C GLY A 490 -32.01 -5.36 -16.33
N VAL A 491 -30.90 -5.71 -17.04
CA VAL A 491 -31.05 -6.36 -18.34
C VAL A 491 -31.39 -7.81 -18.11
N ARG A 492 -32.65 -8.15 -18.33
CA ARG A 492 -33.10 -9.53 -18.44
C ARG A 492 -33.21 -9.87 -19.92
N VAL A 493 -32.36 -10.76 -20.40
CA VAL A 493 -32.38 -11.28 -21.75
C VAL A 493 -32.81 -12.72 -21.70
N SER A 494 -33.88 -13.08 -22.35
CA SER A 494 -34.36 -14.45 -22.46
C SER A 494 -34.46 -14.88 -23.92
N ARG A 495 -34.14 -16.12 -24.15
CA ARG A 495 -34.37 -16.83 -25.43
C ARG A 495 -35.03 -18.18 -25.13
N ASP A 496 -35.48 -18.89 -26.15
CA ASP A 496 -36.21 -20.15 -26.00
C ASP A 496 -35.50 -21.19 -25.12
N ASP A 497 -34.18 -21.10 -24.98
CA ASP A 497 -33.37 -22.11 -24.29
C ASP A 497 -32.70 -21.61 -22.99
N TRP A 498 -32.59 -20.29 -22.74
CA TRP A 498 -31.86 -19.72 -21.61
C TRP A 498 -32.28 -18.30 -21.21
N GLU A 499 -31.95 -17.96 -19.97
CA GLU A 499 -32.14 -16.64 -19.34
C GLU A 499 -30.88 -16.11 -18.73
N VAL A 500 -30.57 -14.81 -18.87
CA VAL A 500 -29.50 -14.11 -18.20
C VAL A 500 -30.07 -12.97 -17.37
N THR A 501 -29.72 -12.93 -16.09
CA THR A 501 -30.13 -11.86 -15.16
C THR A 501 -28.90 -11.20 -14.57
N GLN A 502 -28.83 -9.86 -14.59
CA GLN A 502 -27.79 -9.11 -13.92
C GLN A 502 -28.15 -8.90 -12.44
N LEU A 503 -27.22 -9.24 -11.56
CA LEU A 503 -27.34 -9.12 -10.11
C LEU A 503 -26.17 -8.32 -9.56
N GLU A 504 -26.34 -7.72 -8.37
CA GLU A 504 -25.27 -7.09 -7.61
C GLU A 504 -25.11 -7.79 -6.25
N CYS A 505 -23.90 -8.18 -5.93
CA CYS A 505 -23.54 -8.56 -4.57
C CYS A 505 -23.15 -7.30 -3.81
N ARG A 506 -23.78 -7.06 -2.67
CA ARG A 506 -23.55 -5.88 -1.83
C ARG A 506 -23.07 -6.30 -0.45
N SER A 507 -22.12 -5.54 0.06
CA SER A 507 -21.64 -5.62 1.44
C SER A 507 -21.91 -4.29 2.11
N ASP A 508 -22.72 -4.29 3.19
CA ASP A 508 -23.13 -3.07 3.91
C ASP A 508 -23.64 -1.96 2.97
N SER A 509 -24.48 -2.32 2.00
CA SER A 509 -25.07 -1.45 0.98
C SER A 509 -24.09 -0.93 -0.11
N ILE A 510 -22.82 -1.32 -0.09
CA ILE A 510 -21.83 -0.98 -1.11
C ILE A 510 -21.69 -2.17 -2.08
N PRO A 511 -21.89 -1.99 -3.39
CA PRO A 511 -21.64 -3.04 -4.37
C PRO A 511 -20.19 -3.52 -4.31
N CYS A 512 -19.96 -4.83 -4.18
CA CYS A 512 -18.63 -5.45 -4.17
C CYS A 512 -18.34 -6.28 -5.42
N SER A 513 -19.39 -6.74 -6.12
CA SER A 513 -19.29 -7.47 -7.38
C SER A 513 -20.58 -7.37 -8.20
N THR A 514 -20.46 -7.44 -9.51
CA THR A 514 -21.59 -7.67 -10.42
C THR A 514 -21.58 -9.14 -10.84
N LEU A 515 -22.75 -9.74 -10.92
CA LEU A 515 -22.94 -11.10 -11.36
C LEU A 515 -23.89 -11.15 -12.55
N LEU A 516 -23.61 -12.01 -13.52
CA LEU A 516 -24.59 -12.42 -14.53
C LEU A 516 -24.97 -13.88 -14.23
N ARG A 517 -26.22 -14.08 -13.81
CA ARG A 517 -26.80 -15.42 -13.63
C ARG A 517 -27.31 -15.92 -14.96
N ILE A 518 -26.80 -17.05 -15.40
CA ILE A 518 -27.19 -17.74 -16.65
C ILE A 518 -27.82 -19.06 -16.27
N ARG A 519 -29.06 -19.31 -16.74
CA ARG A 519 -29.77 -20.58 -16.49
C ARG A 519 -30.60 -21.00 -17.70
N ALA A 520 -30.94 -22.29 -17.80
CA ALA A 520 -31.86 -22.78 -18.77
C ALA A 520 -33.25 -22.20 -18.53
N TRP A 521 -34.01 -21.93 -19.59
CA TRP A 521 -35.39 -21.47 -19.50
C TRP A 521 -36.30 -22.55 -18.89
N GLY A 522 -37.03 -22.19 -17.84
CA GLY A 522 -37.92 -23.13 -17.13
C GLY A 522 -37.20 -24.16 -16.30
N HIS A 523 -35.91 -23.96 -16.02
CA HIS A 523 -35.12 -24.84 -15.19
C HIS A 523 -35.72 -24.97 -13.77
N ASP A 524 -35.95 -26.19 -13.34
CA ASP A 524 -36.39 -26.53 -12.01
C ASP A 524 -35.14 -26.78 -11.14
N GLU A 525 -34.81 -25.83 -10.26
CA GLU A 525 -33.65 -25.87 -9.37
C GLU A 525 -33.67 -27.07 -8.39
N SER A 526 -34.81 -27.76 -8.25
CA SER A 526 -34.91 -28.96 -7.43
C SER A 526 -34.26 -30.20 -8.08
N ILE A 527 -33.95 -30.14 -9.39
CA ILE A 527 -33.48 -31.31 -10.16
C ILE A 527 -31.95 -31.38 -10.20
N ASP A 528 -31.23 -30.27 -10.29
CA ASP A 528 -29.75 -30.21 -10.20
C ASP A 528 -29.32 -29.01 -9.35
N PRO A 529 -28.99 -29.22 -8.08
CA PRO A 529 -28.53 -28.17 -7.19
C PRO A 529 -27.09 -27.73 -7.47
N SER A 530 -26.41 -28.24 -8.51
CA SER A 530 -25.03 -27.86 -8.79
C SER A 530 -24.93 -26.45 -9.32
N VAL A 531 -24.09 -25.64 -8.67
CA VAL A 531 -23.83 -24.25 -9.04
C VAL A 531 -22.41 -24.11 -9.55
N GLN A 532 -22.25 -23.47 -10.70
CA GLN A 532 -20.95 -23.08 -11.23
C GLN A 532 -20.72 -21.58 -11.14
N ILE A 533 -19.57 -21.18 -10.64
CA ILE A 533 -19.10 -19.80 -10.63
C ILE A 533 -17.90 -19.69 -11.56
N VAL A 534 -17.96 -18.74 -12.48
CA VAL A 534 -16.90 -18.43 -13.43
C VAL A 534 -16.45 -17.00 -13.18
N LEU A 535 -15.19 -16.81 -12.85
CA LEU A 535 -14.62 -15.47 -12.73
C LEU A 535 -14.35 -14.92 -14.13
N ALA A 536 -15.03 -13.83 -14.44
CA ALA A 536 -15.04 -13.23 -15.75
C ALA A 536 -14.07 -12.05 -15.83
N ASP A 537 -13.42 -11.89 -16.97
CA ASP A 537 -12.59 -10.76 -17.30
C ASP A 537 -13.34 -9.69 -18.11
N GLU A 538 -12.68 -8.60 -18.40
CA GLU A 538 -13.23 -7.47 -19.13
C GLU A 538 -13.66 -7.85 -20.57
N SER A 539 -13.06 -8.86 -21.18
CA SER A 539 -13.44 -9.29 -22.54
C SER A 539 -14.82 -9.94 -22.58
N LEU A 540 -15.17 -10.70 -21.53
CA LEU A 540 -16.52 -11.28 -21.38
C LEU A 540 -17.56 -10.19 -21.12
N TRP A 541 -17.24 -9.16 -20.33
CA TRP A 541 -18.15 -8.04 -20.11
C TRP A 541 -18.40 -7.25 -21.39
N ARG A 542 -17.35 -6.92 -22.14
CA ARG A 542 -17.49 -6.22 -23.44
C ARG A 542 -18.31 -7.03 -24.43
N ALA A 543 -18.09 -8.32 -24.50
CA ALA A 543 -18.90 -9.20 -25.35
C ALA A 543 -20.38 -9.18 -24.95
N TRP A 544 -20.69 -9.14 -23.64
CA TRP A 544 -22.05 -9.00 -23.12
C TRP A 544 -22.69 -7.67 -23.52
N THR A 545 -22.02 -6.55 -23.30
CA THR A 545 -22.53 -5.20 -23.60
C THR A 545 -22.79 -4.98 -25.10
N ILE A 546 -21.89 -5.48 -25.97
CA ILE A 546 -22.09 -5.44 -27.44
C ILE A 546 -23.34 -6.21 -27.84
N THR A 547 -23.65 -7.29 -27.15
CA THR A 547 -24.78 -8.15 -27.49
C THR A 547 -26.12 -7.59 -26.99
N THR A 548 -26.14 -6.76 -25.97
CA THR A 548 -27.35 -6.29 -25.28
C THR A 548 -27.67 -4.82 -25.49
N ASP A 549 -26.76 -3.99 -26.00
CA ASP A 549 -27.05 -2.58 -26.34
C ASP A 549 -27.60 -2.47 -27.74
N PRO A 550 -28.90 -2.07 -27.92
CA PRO A 550 -29.52 -1.90 -29.23
C PRO A 550 -28.75 -0.93 -30.13
N ARG A 551 -28.09 0.10 -29.55
CA ARG A 551 -27.36 1.11 -30.33
C ARG A 551 -26.04 0.57 -30.91
N SER A 552 -25.43 -0.39 -30.24
CA SER A 552 -24.22 -1.07 -30.74
C SER A 552 -24.59 -1.99 -31.95
N LEU A 553 -25.80 -2.51 -31.98
CA LEU A 553 -26.34 -3.33 -33.09
C LEU A 553 -26.68 -2.50 -34.33
N GLU A 554 -27.26 -1.29 -34.14
CA GLU A 554 -27.55 -0.36 -35.22
C GLU A 554 -26.30 0.17 -35.93
N SER A 555 -25.24 0.40 -35.18
CA SER A 555 -23.95 0.85 -35.72
C SER A 555 -23.27 -0.18 -36.63
N GLN A 556 -23.65 -1.47 -36.50
CA GLN A 556 -23.13 -2.56 -37.32
C GLN A 556 -24.06 -2.93 -38.52
N GLY A 557 -25.12 -2.14 -38.81
CA GLY A 557 -25.97 -2.31 -39.96
C GLY A 557 -27.01 -3.43 -39.82
N VAL A 558 -27.36 -3.84 -38.62
CA VAL A 558 -28.38 -4.82 -38.30
C VAL A 558 -29.71 -4.05 -38.09
N GLY A 559 -30.49 -3.89 -39.13
CA GLY A 559 -31.81 -3.23 -39.10
C GLY A 559 -32.85 -4.05 -38.34
N GLY A 560 -33.87 -3.33 -37.78
CA GLY A 560 -34.91 -3.83 -36.88
C GLY A 560 -35.60 -5.13 -37.35
N ASP A 561 -36.01 -5.95 -36.36
CA ASP A 561 -36.57 -7.30 -36.41
C ASP A 561 -35.55 -8.46 -36.52
N GLY A 562 -34.30 -8.20 -36.58
CA GLY A 562 -33.24 -9.21 -36.61
C GLY A 562 -32.74 -9.55 -35.23
N LEU A 563 -33.32 -10.54 -34.57
CA LEU A 563 -32.62 -11.35 -33.57
C LEU A 563 -31.14 -11.51 -33.96
N VAL A 564 -30.21 -11.14 -33.07
CA VAL A 564 -28.80 -11.39 -33.25
C VAL A 564 -28.61 -12.88 -33.50
N LYS A 565 -28.53 -13.27 -34.76
CA LYS A 565 -28.20 -14.64 -35.15
C LYS A 565 -26.79 -14.94 -34.65
N GLY A 566 -26.61 -16.06 -34.01
CA GLY A 566 -25.46 -16.64 -33.32
C GLY A 566 -24.04 -16.49 -33.88
N GLN A 567 -23.75 -15.51 -34.72
CA GLN A 567 -22.42 -15.25 -35.28
C GLN A 567 -21.59 -14.20 -34.51
N ILE A 568 -22.22 -13.42 -33.62
CA ILE A 568 -21.54 -12.33 -32.90
C ILE A 568 -21.04 -12.76 -31.49
N LEU A 569 -21.63 -13.81 -30.93
CA LEU A 569 -21.14 -14.33 -29.61
C LEU A 569 -19.83 -15.07 -29.82
N GLY A 570 -18.77 -14.60 -29.12
CA GLY A 570 -17.50 -15.28 -29.09
C GLY A 570 -17.64 -16.72 -28.59
N GLU A 571 -16.69 -17.58 -28.92
CA GLU A 571 -16.68 -19.02 -28.56
C GLU A 571 -16.87 -19.26 -27.06
N ALA A 572 -16.31 -18.38 -26.20
CA ALA A 572 -16.45 -18.42 -24.75
C ALA A 572 -17.92 -18.32 -24.30
N TRP A 573 -18.68 -17.36 -24.89
CA TRP A 573 -20.12 -17.20 -24.60
C TRP A 573 -20.94 -18.38 -25.09
N ARG A 574 -20.66 -18.89 -26.29
CA ARG A 574 -21.33 -20.11 -26.80
C ARG A 574 -21.13 -21.30 -25.88
N THR A 575 -19.92 -21.47 -25.36
CA THR A 575 -19.60 -22.53 -24.40
C THR A 575 -20.37 -22.36 -23.08
N LEU A 576 -20.43 -21.15 -22.55
CA LEU A 576 -21.16 -20.83 -21.31
C LEU A 576 -22.68 -21.06 -21.46
N LEU A 577 -23.25 -20.62 -22.57
CA LEU A 577 -24.68 -20.85 -22.88
C LEU A 577 -24.99 -22.33 -23.10
N ALA A 578 -24.12 -23.09 -23.75
CA ALA A 578 -24.29 -24.53 -23.93
C ALA A 578 -24.20 -25.27 -22.57
N GLN A 579 -23.38 -24.83 -21.65
CA GLN A 579 -23.32 -25.38 -20.29
C GLN A 579 -24.60 -25.06 -19.50
N ALA A 580 -25.14 -23.84 -19.62
CA ALA A 580 -26.40 -23.46 -19.01
C ALA A 580 -27.59 -24.26 -19.61
N ALA A 581 -27.57 -24.52 -20.90
CA ALA A 581 -28.61 -25.36 -21.58
C ALA A 581 -28.56 -26.83 -21.09
N ALA A 582 -27.45 -27.29 -20.49
CA ALA A 582 -27.33 -28.60 -19.88
C ALA A 582 -27.85 -28.66 -18.41
N ASN A 583 -28.77 -27.77 -18.04
CA ASN A 583 -29.40 -27.65 -16.72
C ASN A 583 -28.44 -27.26 -15.55
N GLN A 584 -27.37 -26.52 -15.84
CA GLN A 584 -26.45 -26.02 -14.83
C GLN A 584 -26.58 -24.48 -14.66
N THR A 585 -26.94 -24.02 -13.46
CA THR A 585 -26.91 -22.58 -13.18
C THR A 585 -25.47 -22.09 -13.09
N THR A 586 -25.13 -21.12 -13.94
CA THR A 586 -23.77 -20.52 -14.00
C THR A 586 -23.82 -19.05 -13.66
N TYR A 587 -22.93 -18.62 -12.77
CA TYR A 587 -22.71 -17.21 -12.43
C TYR A 587 -21.38 -16.74 -13.01
N LEU A 588 -21.43 -15.64 -13.78
CA LEU A 588 -20.22 -14.88 -14.12
C LEU A 588 -20.04 -13.78 -13.08
N VAL A 589 -18.89 -13.76 -12.41
CA VAL A 589 -18.59 -12.78 -11.36
C VAL A 589 -17.56 -11.77 -11.86
N PHE A 590 -17.92 -10.50 -11.79
CA PHE A 590 -17.07 -9.35 -12.09
C PHE A 590 -16.81 -8.59 -10.80
N PRO A 591 -15.61 -8.71 -10.20
CA PRO A 591 -15.29 -8.03 -8.95
C PRO A 591 -15.07 -6.52 -9.15
N GLU A 592 -14.84 -5.80 -8.04
CA GLU A 592 -14.57 -4.36 -7.99
C GLU A 592 -13.56 -3.91 -9.07
N GLY A 593 -13.84 -2.81 -9.77
CA GLY A 593 -13.01 -2.31 -10.86
C GLY A 593 -13.07 -3.11 -12.17
N ARG A 594 -14.02 -4.05 -12.29
CA ARG A 594 -14.26 -4.88 -13.46
C ARG A 594 -15.73 -4.77 -13.92
N GLY A 595 -15.99 -5.18 -15.16
CA GLY A 595 -17.35 -5.19 -15.70
C GLY A 595 -17.96 -3.79 -15.78
N PRO A 596 -19.20 -3.58 -15.27
CA PRO A 596 -19.88 -2.28 -15.32
C PRO A 596 -19.20 -1.19 -14.50
N TRP A 597 -18.34 -1.58 -13.56
CA TRP A 597 -17.57 -0.70 -12.67
C TRP A 597 -16.10 -0.63 -13.06
N ALA A 598 -15.78 -1.00 -14.30
CA ALA A 598 -14.42 -1.00 -14.79
C ALA A 598 -13.82 0.41 -14.83
N TRP A 599 -12.59 0.52 -14.39
CA TRP A 599 -11.74 1.68 -14.56
C TRP A 599 -10.30 1.21 -14.83
N ASP A 600 -9.49 2.05 -15.46
CA ASP A 600 -8.11 1.68 -15.79
C ASP A 600 -7.19 1.91 -14.59
N PRO A 601 -6.69 0.85 -13.94
CA PRO A 601 -5.77 0.97 -12.81
C PRO A 601 -4.36 1.40 -13.22
N THR A 602 -4.08 1.54 -14.52
CA THR A 602 -2.76 1.88 -15.08
C THR A 602 -2.69 3.32 -15.58
N ASP A 603 -3.81 4.00 -15.78
CA ASP A 603 -3.82 5.40 -16.12
C ASP A 603 -3.43 6.28 -14.93
N LYS A 604 -3.15 7.55 -15.17
CA LYS A 604 -2.70 8.49 -14.13
C LYS A 604 -3.66 8.58 -12.94
N ILE A 605 -4.96 8.50 -13.15
CA ILE A 605 -5.98 8.60 -12.10
C ILE A 605 -6.09 7.28 -11.37
N GLY A 606 -6.18 6.17 -12.10
CA GLY A 606 -6.24 4.83 -11.52
C GLY A 606 -5.03 4.46 -10.68
N LEU A 607 -3.82 4.86 -11.11
CA LEU A 607 -2.60 4.70 -10.32
C LEU A 607 -2.71 5.37 -8.94
N HIS A 608 -3.32 6.57 -8.85
CA HIS A 608 -3.51 7.24 -7.58
C HIS A 608 -4.58 6.59 -6.71
N TRP A 609 -5.65 6.06 -7.29
CA TRP A 609 -6.63 5.25 -6.56
C TRP A 609 -6.02 3.96 -6.04
N ARG A 610 -5.16 3.26 -6.82
CA ARG A 610 -4.41 2.10 -6.30
C ARG A 610 -3.53 2.47 -5.11
N ARG A 611 -2.84 3.62 -5.14
CA ARG A 611 -2.07 4.12 -3.99
C ARG A 611 -2.97 4.41 -2.78
N SER A 612 -4.17 4.94 -3.00
CA SER A 612 -5.15 5.20 -1.95
C SER A 612 -5.60 3.90 -1.24
N TYR A 613 -5.73 2.78 -1.98
CA TYR A 613 -5.98 1.47 -1.35
C TYR A 613 -4.85 1.09 -0.39
N LEU A 614 -3.58 1.26 -0.78
CA LEU A 614 -2.44 0.91 0.09
C LEU A 614 -2.42 1.74 1.37
N LEU A 615 -2.72 3.03 1.28
CA LEU A 615 -2.86 3.90 2.45
C LEU A 615 -4.01 3.47 3.37
N ALA A 616 -5.10 2.95 2.81
CA ALA A 616 -6.24 2.41 3.57
C ALA A 616 -5.98 1.00 4.15
N GLY A 617 -4.78 0.44 3.97
CA GLY A 617 -4.43 -0.91 4.41
C GLY A 617 -5.07 -2.01 3.56
N TRP A 618 -5.45 -1.69 2.33
CA TRP A 618 -6.02 -2.59 1.33
C TRP A 618 -5.14 -2.65 0.08
N SER A 619 -5.48 -3.52 -0.84
CA SER A 619 -5.07 -3.47 -2.24
C SER A 619 -6.29 -3.64 -3.13
N LEU A 620 -6.22 -3.20 -4.39
CA LEU A 620 -7.29 -3.43 -5.35
C LEU A 620 -7.53 -4.94 -5.54
N GLU A 621 -6.46 -5.70 -5.69
CA GLU A 621 -6.49 -7.15 -5.86
C GLU A 621 -7.08 -7.86 -4.62
N GLY A 622 -6.70 -7.42 -3.42
CA GLY A 622 -7.29 -7.91 -2.17
C GLY A 622 -8.80 -7.63 -2.10
N ARG A 623 -9.24 -6.43 -2.48
CA ARG A 623 -10.67 -6.10 -2.56
C ARG A 623 -11.41 -6.96 -3.59
N GLN A 624 -10.79 -7.23 -4.73
CA GLN A 624 -11.36 -8.12 -5.74
C GLN A 624 -11.53 -9.55 -5.20
N VAL A 625 -10.52 -10.08 -4.51
CA VAL A 625 -10.60 -11.39 -3.85
C VAL A 625 -11.72 -11.42 -2.80
N ALA A 626 -11.83 -10.39 -1.95
CA ALA A 626 -12.90 -10.28 -0.95
C ALA A 626 -14.29 -10.26 -1.60
N GLY A 627 -14.47 -9.49 -2.67
CA GLY A 627 -15.72 -9.42 -3.44
C GLY A 627 -16.11 -10.77 -4.05
N ILE A 628 -15.14 -11.53 -4.58
CA ILE A 628 -15.36 -12.87 -5.10
C ILE A 628 -15.80 -13.82 -3.98
N ALA A 629 -15.09 -13.83 -2.84
CA ALA A 629 -15.46 -14.67 -1.70
C ALA A 629 -16.88 -14.35 -1.20
N SER A 630 -17.24 -13.07 -1.09
CA SER A 630 -18.60 -12.63 -0.75
C SER A 630 -19.64 -13.08 -1.77
N SER A 631 -19.31 -13.02 -3.07
CA SER A 631 -20.21 -13.51 -4.13
C SER A 631 -20.45 -15.01 -4.05
N ILE A 632 -19.41 -15.79 -3.74
CA ILE A 632 -19.54 -17.24 -3.51
C ILE A 632 -20.53 -17.50 -2.37
N GLU A 633 -20.36 -16.86 -1.22
CA GLU A 633 -21.25 -17.04 -0.08
C GLU A 633 -22.70 -16.63 -0.39
N ALA A 634 -22.90 -15.52 -1.09
CA ALA A 634 -24.23 -15.02 -1.44
C ALA A 634 -24.93 -15.97 -2.42
N VAL A 635 -24.23 -16.48 -3.44
CA VAL A 635 -24.75 -17.43 -4.41
C VAL A 635 -25.14 -18.76 -3.75
N LEU A 636 -24.30 -19.28 -2.87
CA LEU A 636 -24.58 -20.53 -2.15
C LEU A 636 -25.81 -20.40 -1.22
N ALA A 637 -25.93 -19.24 -0.58
CA ALA A 637 -27.10 -18.94 0.27
C ALA A 637 -28.39 -18.84 -0.54
N GLU A 638 -28.37 -18.23 -1.73
CA GLU A 638 -29.52 -18.11 -2.64
C GLU A 638 -30.03 -19.51 -3.06
N HIS A 639 -29.10 -20.41 -3.44
CA HIS A 639 -29.44 -21.77 -3.89
C HIS A 639 -29.61 -22.79 -2.76
N ARG A 640 -29.30 -22.42 -1.51
CA ARG A 640 -29.32 -23.34 -0.36
C ARG A 640 -28.45 -24.56 -0.55
N VAL A 641 -27.29 -24.39 -1.20
CA VAL A 641 -26.27 -25.43 -1.42
C VAL A 641 -25.02 -25.10 -0.64
N ASP A 642 -24.26 -26.14 -0.27
CA ASP A 642 -23.06 -25.97 0.56
C ASP A 642 -21.81 -25.63 -0.25
N ARG A 643 -21.74 -26.02 -1.53
CA ARG A 643 -20.55 -25.93 -2.37
C ARG A 643 -20.86 -25.57 -3.80
N CYS A 644 -19.89 -24.92 -4.47
CA CYS A 644 -19.93 -24.61 -5.89
C CYS A 644 -18.66 -25.06 -6.61
N ARG A 645 -18.72 -25.14 -7.93
CA ARG A 645 -17.54 -25.30 -8.79
C ARG A 645 -17.04 -23.93 -9.19
N LEU A 646 -15.74 -23.67 -9.00
CA LEU A 646 -15.11 -22.38 -9.29
C LEU A 646 -14.16 -22.53 -10.49
N LYS A 647 -14.34 -21.68 -11.51
CA LYS A 647 -13.48 -21.62 -12.69
C LYS A 647 -12.97 -20.21 -12.94
N ALA A 648 -11.75 -20.10 -13.46
CA ALA A 648 -11.17 -18.81 -13.83
C ALA A 648 -10.27 -18.90 -15.05
N GLY A 649 -10.39 -17.91 -15.93
CA GLY A 649 -9.44 -17.66 -17.03
C GLY A 649 -8.13 -17.05 -16.54
N ALA A 650 -7.17 -16.90 -17.44
CA ALA A 650 -5.79 -16.48 -17.11
C ALA A 650 -5.72 -15.23 -16.23
N GLN A 651 -6.49 -14.19 -16.54
CA GLN A 651 -6.46 -12.93 -15.80
C GLN A 651 -7.04 -13.02 -14.38
N MET A 652 -7.89 -14.01 -14.10
CA MET A 652 -8.59 -14.16 -12.83
C MET A 652 -8.16 -15.40 -12.03
N SER A 653 -7.23 -16.19 -12.56
CA SER A 653 -6.78 -17.43 -11.91
C SER A 653 -6.16 -17.21 -10.53
N VAL A 654 -5.36 -16.16 -10.38
CA VAL A 654 -4.76 -15.79 -9.08
C VAL A 654 -5.84 -15.38 -8.09
N HIS A 655 -6.83 -14.59 -8.51
CA HIS A 655 -7.96 -14.18 -7.67
C HIS A 655 -8.79 -15.39 -7.21
N ALA A 656 -9.09 -16.31 -8.14
CA ALA A 656 -9.83 -17.53 -7.84
C ALA A 656 -9.10 -18.43 -6.82
N LEU A 657 -7.79 -18.56 -6.97
CA LEU A 657 -6.95 -19.32 -6.06
C LEU A 657 -7.04 -18.76 -4.63
N HIS A 658 -6.93 -17.44 -4.48
CA HIS A 658 -7.02 -16.78 -3.17
C HIS A 658 -8.44 -16.86 -2.58
N ALA A 659 -9.47 -16.66 -3.40
CA ALA A 659 -10.85 -16.82 -2.94
C ALA A 659 -11.14 -18.24 -2.47
N ALA A 660 -10.63 -19.25 -3.17
CA ALA A 660 -10.73 -20.65 -2.76
C ALA A 660 -9.98 -20.93 -1.45
N LEU A 661 -8.82 -20.31 -1.22
CA LEU A 661 -8.10 -20.40 0.06
C LEU A 661 -8.90 -19.81 1.23
N LEU A 662 -9.61 -18.69 0.99
CA LEU A 662 -10.42 -18.04 2.03
C LEU A 662 -11.68 -18.83 2.37
N SER A 663 -12.27 -19.56 1.41
CA SER A 663 -13.52 -20.30 1.55
C SER A 663 -13.41 -21.77 1.13
N PRO A 664 -12.46 -22.54 1.68
CA PRO A 664 -12.13 -23.88 1.16
C PRO A 664 -13.30 -24.88 1.30
N ASP A 665 -14.15 -24.74 2.32
CA ASP A 665 -15.28 -25.61 2.56
C ASP A 665 -16.48 -25.31 1.62
N LYS A 666 -16.43 -24.20 0.91
CA LYS A 666 -17.47 -23.74 -0.03
C LYS A 666 -17.20 -24.15 -1.47
N ILE A 667 -16.03 -24.68 -1.77
CA ILE A 667 -15.61 -25.05 -3.12
C ILE A 667 -15.54 -26.57 -3.26
N GLU A 668 -16.30 -27.10 -4.23
CA GLU A 668 -16.28 -28.52 -4.60
C GLU A 668 -15.05 -28.85 -5.46
N SER A 669 -14.76 -27.99 -6.44
CA SER A 669 -13.61 -28.13 -7.35
C SER A 669 -13.18 -26.77 -7.89
N LEU A 670 -11.89 -26.66 -8.20
CA LEU A 670 -11.26 -25.45 -8.72
C LEU A 670 -10.59 -25.73 -10.08
N GLU A 671 -10.95 -24.93 -11.10
CA GLU A 671 -10.31 -25.01 -12.42
C GLU A 671 -9.68 -23.66 -12.77
N LEU A 672 -8.36 -23.63 -12.96
CA LEU A 672 -7.57 -22.44 -13.23
C LEU A 672 -6.85 -22.57 -14.57
N HIS A 673 -6.90 -21.51 -15.38
CA HIS A 673 -6.20 -21.45 -16.67
C HIS A 673 -5.00 -20.50 -16.57
N SER A 674 -3.82 -20.96 -17.01
CA SER A 674 -2.60 -20.13 -17.10
C SER A 674 -2.28 -19.36 -15.83
N LEU A 675 -2.28 -20.03 -14.68
CA LEU A 675 -1.86 -19.44 -13.40
C LEU A 675 -0.41 -18.97 -13.53
N ASP A 676 -0.14 -17.67 -13.25
CA ASP A 676 1.20 -17.10 -13.33
C ASP A 676 1.93 -17.25 -11.97
N PRO A 677 3.03 -18.03 -11.88
CA PRO A 677 3.74 -18.22 -10.63
C PRO A 677 4.39 -16.95 -10.10
N GLU A 678 4.65 -15.98 -10.98
CA GLU A 678 5.30 -14.70 -10.64
C GLU A 678 4.29 -13.56 -10.42
N ALA A 679 3.00 -13.87 -10.19
CA ALA A 679 1.95 -12.87 -10.12
C ALA A 679 2.25 -11.75 -9.09
N TYR A 680 2.80 -12.09 -7.92
CA TYR A 680 3.16 -11.10 -6.90
C TYR A 680 4.28 -10.16 -7.36
N SER A 681 5.26 -10.66 -8.09
CA SER A 681 6.33 -9.86 -8.67
C SER A 681 5.88 -9.03 -9.87
N LYS A 682 4.78 -9.44 -10.52
CA LYS A 682 4.19 -8.75 -11.68
C LYS A 682 3.04 -7.81 -11.32
N GLY A 683 2.80 -7.58 -10.03
CA GLY A 683 1.88 -6.56 -9.56
C GLY A 683 0.49 -7.02 -9.14
N PHE A 684 0.30 -8.32 -8.85
CA PHE A 684 -0.80 -8.77 -8.02
C PHE A 684 -0.47 -8.44 -6.57
N VAL A 685 -1.07 -7.38 -6.05
CA VAL A 685 -0.67 -6.79 -4.77
C VAL A 685 -1.47 -7.37 -3.61
N LEU A 686 -0.76 -8.01 -2.67
CA LEU A 686 -1.21 -8.22 -1.30
C LEU A 686 -0.11 -7.70 -0.37
N ILE A 687 -0.44 -6.73 0.49
CA ILE A 687 0.55 -5.98 1.27
C ILE A 687 1.43 -6.90 2.14
N GLY A 688 2.73 -6.93 1.86
CA GLY A 688 3.73 -7.67 2.62
C GLY A 688 3.72 -9.18 2.41
N ILE A 689 2.95 -9.71 1.45
CA ILE A 689 2.75 -11.16 1.29
C ILE A 689 4.05 -11.92 1.01
N LEU A 690 4.96 -11.36 0.21
CA LEU A 690 6.24 -11.99 -0.11
C LEU A 690 7.20 -12.13 1.08
N ARG A 691 6.86 -11.58 2.23
CA ARG A 691 7.57 -11.82 3.49
C ARG A 691 7.11 -13.12 4.19
N PHE A 692 6.01 -13.73 3.73
CA PHE A 692 5.40 -14.89 4.38
C PHE A 692 5.30 -16.11 3.46
N CYS A 693 4.93 -15.92 2.19
CA CYS A 693 4.75 -17.03 1.26
C CYS A 693 4.84 -16.58 -0.21
N GLU A 694 5.07 -17.55 -1.08
CA GLU A 694 4.97 -17.42 -2.53
C GLU A 694 3.63 -17.97 -3.05
N LEU A 695 3.30 -17.70 -4.31
CA LEU A 695 2.05 -18.18 -4.91
C LEU A 695 1.94 -19.70 -4.95
N GLN A 696 3.05 -20.40 -5.11
CA GLN A 696 3.11 -21.87 -5.05
C GLN A 696 2.66 -22.41 -3.70
N ASP A 697 2.95 -21.72 -2.60
CA ASP A 697 2.53 -22.12 -1.25
C ASP A 697 1.00 -22.01 -1.13
N VAL A 698 0.41 -20.97 -1.71
CA VAL A 698 -1.04 -20.79 -1.77
C VAL A 698 -1.69 -21.91 -2.58
N LEU A 699 -1.11 -22.26 -3.73
CA LEU A 699 -1.59 -23.34 -4.57
C LEU A 699 -1.55 -24.70 -3.81
N ALA A 700 -0.46 -24.96 -3.10
CA ALA A 700 -0.33 -26.15 -2.29
C ALA A 700 -1.37 -26.23 -1.17
N ALA A 701 -1.58 -25.12 -0.44
CA ALA A 701 -2.56 -25.04 0.62
C ALA A 701 -4.00 -25.29 0.10
N VAL A 702 -4.35 -24.73 -1.05
CA VAL A 702 -5.67 -24.94 -1.68
C VAL A 702 -5.81 -26.37 -2.18
N SER A 703 -4.84 -26.89 -2.94
CA SER A 703 -4.90 -28.21 -3.55
C SER A 703 -4.90 -29.34 -2.52
N SER A 704 -4.39 -29.10 -1.31
CA SER A 704 -4.47 -30.06 -0.22
C SER A 704 -5.91 -30.29 0.30
N ARG A 705 -6.83 -29.37 0.02
CA ARG A 705 -8.23 -29.39 0.50
C ARG A 705 -9.25 -29.52 -0.63
N ILE A 706 -8.96 -28.91 -1.79
CA ILE A 706 -9.88 -28.77 -2.92
C ILE A 706 -9.28 -29.47 -4.14
N PRO A 707 -10.00 -30.39 -4.82
CA PRO A 707 -9.59 -30.91 -6.11
C PRO A 707 -9.33 -29.77 -7.10
N THR A 708 -8.09 -29.60 -7.52
CA THR A 708 -7.64 -28.46 -8.33
C THR A 708 -7.12 -28.92 -9.69
N LYS A 709 -7.61 -28.30 -10.75
CA LYS A 709 -7.20 -28.56 -12.13
C LYS A 709 -6.52 -27.30 -12.69
N LEU A 710 -5.27 -27.48 -13.08
CA LEU A 710 -4.51 -26.41 -13.76
C LEU A 710 -4.42 -26.72 -15.25
N ARG A 711 -4.87 -25.79 -16.09
CA ARG A 711 -4.69 -25.83 -17.53
C ARG A 711 -3.58 -24.88 -17.94
N ASN A 712 -2.78 -25.30 -18.93
CA ASN A 712 -1.64 -24.53 -19.43
C ASN A 712 -0.64 -24.15 -18.32
N ALA A 713 -0.21 -25.12 -17.52
CA ALA A 713 0.59 -24.91 -16.32
C ALA A 713 1.99 -25.58 -16.40
N ALA A 714 2.65 -25.52 -17.55
CA ALA A 714 3.94 -26.17 -17.76
C ALA A 714 5.05 -25.74 -16.78
N SER A 715 4.98 -24.47 -16.31
CA SER A 715 5.93 -23.92 -15.35
C SER A 715 5.86 -24.56 -13.96
N TYR A 716 4.71 -25.15 -13.60
CA TYR A 716 4.53 -25.77 -12.28
C TYR A 716 5.02 -27.21 -12.19
N ARG A 717 5.32 -27.88 -13.32
CA ARG A 717 5.74 -29.29 -13.36
C ARG A 717 7.09 -29.59 -12.69
N LYS A 718 7.87 -28.57 -12.38
CA LYS A 718 9.24 -28.70 -11.83
C LYS A 718 9.33 -28.44 -10.33
N LEU A 719 8.22 -28.22 -9.63
CA LEU A 719 8.24 -27.89 -8.22
C LEU A 719 8.16 -29.15 -7.37
N PRO A 720 9.09 -29.41 -6.42
CA PRO A 720 9.09 -30.60 -5.55
C PRO A 720 7.78 -30.82 -4.80
N LEU A 721 7.06 -29.74 -4.51
CA LEU A 721 5.79 -29.74 -3.80
C LEU A 721 4.69 -30.55 -4.53
N PHE A 722 4.79 -30.74 -5.86
CA PHE A 722 3.76 -31.42 -6.67
C PHE A 722 3.72 -32.91 -6.44
N GLU A 723 4.83 -33.55 -6.09
CA GLU A 723 4.88 -34.98 -5.81
C GLU A 723 4.00 -35.38 -4.60
N HIS A 724 3.80 -34.42 -3.65
CA HIS A 724 2.93 -34.64 -2.50
C HIS A 724 1.44 -34.37 -2.75
N LEU A 725 1.08 -33.78 -3.90
CA LEU A 725 -0.27 -33.35 -4.24
C LEU A 725 -0.90 -34.16 -5.39
N GLU A 726 -0.22 -35.19 -5.90
CA GLU A 726 -0.58 -35.96 -7.12
C GLU A 726 -2.04 -36.44 -7.20
N ASN A 727 -2.70 -36.68 -6.08
CA ASN A 727 -4.09 -37.16 -6.06
C ASN A 727 -5.14 -36.02 -6.07
N ARG A 728 -4.76 -34.78 -5.92
CA ARG A 728 -5.69 -33.65 -5.83
C ARG A 728 -5.40 -32.49 -6.80
N LEU A 729 -4.22 -32.49 -7.41
CA LEU A 729 -3.81 -31.52 -8.40
C LEU A 729 -3.58 -32.20 -9.73
N SER A 730 -4.35 -31.80 -10.75
CA SER A 730 -4.17 -32.27 -12.13
C SER A 730 -3.62 -31.16 -13.03
N LEU A 731 -2.59 -31.47 -13.80
CA LEU A 731 -1.96 -30.57 -14.77
C LEU A 731 -2.33 -31.00 -16.19
N GLU A 732 -3.11 -30.17 -16.90
CA GLU A 732 -3.40 -30.40 -18.31
C GLU A 732 -2.55 -29.48 -19.21
N PRO A 733 -1.91 -30.02 -20.26
CA PRO A 733 -1.27 -29.20 -21.27
C PRO A 733 -2.32 -28.40 -22.07
N LEU A 734 -1.90 -27.32 -22.74
CA LEU A 734 -2.73 -26.73 -23.79
C LEU A 734 -3.14 -27.86 -24.74
N ALA A 735 -4.44 -27.96 -25.01
CA ALA A 735 -4.89 -28.70 -26.16
C ALA A 735 -4.15 -28.13 -27.39
N SER A 736 -3.35 -28.95 -28.08
CA SER A 736 -2.75 -28.54 -29.33
C SER A 736 -3.90 -28.10 -30.23
N THR A 737 -4.02 -26.79 -30.49
CA THR A 737 -4.83 -26.33 -31.61
C THR A 737 -4.17 -26.96 -32.83
N GLY A 738 -4.81 -27.98 -33.38
CA GLY A 738 -4.41 -28.58 -34.65
C GLY A 738 -4.33 -27.51 -35.71
N PRO A 739 -3.57 -27.77 -36.83
CA PRO A 739 -3.22 -26.78 -37.83
C PRO A 739 -4.41 -26.08 -38.46
#